data_2c448c47d6aba97c69eb16fd4563c9d6
#
_entry.id   2c448c47d6aba97c69eb16fd4563c9d6
#
_cell.length_a   1.000
_cell.length_b   1.000
_cell.length_c   1.000
_cell.angle_alpha   90.00
_cell.angle_beta   90.00
_cell.angle_gamma   90.00
#
_symmetry.space_group_name_H-M   'P 1'
#
loop_
_entity.id
_entity.type
_entity.pdbx_description
1 polymer ?
#
loop_
_entity_poly.entity_id
_entity_poly.type
_entity_poly.pdbx_seq_one_letter_code
_entity_poly.pdbx_strand_id
1 'polypeptide(L)'
;MSSYEPAALKAVLGPTNTGKTHLAIERMCGHSSGLMGFPLRLLAREVYERVVRIKGADQVALLTGEERIAPPGARYVLATAEAMPVRGGFGAFSDFAFVAVDEIQLAADPERGHIFTDRMLNARGREETMLLGSASMAPLVRTLLPKAEIVTRPRFSTLRYSGPQKLSRLPRRCAVVAFSVEEVYRVAEMLRRHRGGAAIVMGALSPATRNAQVAMFEAGEVDYLVATDAIGMGLNLNVDHVAFASLRKFDGRRTRRLTVSEMAQIAGRAGRHQRDGTFGDVGAADGEPAFSAEEVERIEEHRFEPLEQIFWREADLPMDDIDTLIEALLDRPERAGLRAAPEAIDLAVLQYLADLPDVRARARGRGQVARLWAACSVPDFQKLGIEHHARTIHRLWTWLSQGSGHIPQDWFAAQLARLDNVQGDVDALAGRIGAVRIWAYVAQRDDWLAQPVEMAARARALEERLSDALHGALKQRFVDRRASALLRRGGDAKAFLSVDVDGAGNVTVDGHRIGTMRGFRFIVDPLARANEKRLLLAAAERRLGAHLNEMAQALLAVDDKAFTLASPPGGDAQIIWNGHPVATLKAGQRLLAPEMTLDAGLSSLVPEIQQGVRDRLALWLKNQFERHIPALLKMEAGSTDAELPATVRAVLAQLADAGGIVPRNTLDEALGQVAKEDRTHLRKAGVVIGVMDLYHPGLMKPAAAQWRMVLLSLKSGKPLVALPAPGAVLLQSGGGEERKASAPSEPLEAGDVAAPVEPEVEASAEAPEAAGAPASETPVAAEAHALAKVAKPVVPIDEIGARIAGFRKLGEAWLRIDMAERLARGAHEAIAAGKPYGADDPTIVSIGLNEASFLELMRQAGFRPVPDAAEGAPNWQFRGRPKPRPKFEGPRNRGGNRRPAQQGRQDKDGQSQAAGDGPRNRPDRRGKAAEGGPRRERDKRPDRDNRPDRGPRPDRGPRPDRDGGGRERPIVATGKALAGLGALFGRED
;
A
#
# COMPACT_ATOMS: atom_id res chain seq x y z
N MET A 1 54.61 -57.69 -5.11
CA MET A 1 53.60 -57.30 -6.10
C MET A 1 52.40 -56.86 -5.36
N SER A 2 52.23 -55.56 -5.17
CA SER A 2 51.02 -54.98 -4.59
C SER A 2 49.87 -55.17 -5.58
N SER A 3 48.86 -55.94 -5.21
CA SER A 3 47.64 -56.14 -5.97
C SER A 3 46.92 -54.73 -6.02
N TYR A 4 47.07 -54.13 -7.17
CA TYR A 4 46.35 -52.89 -7.43
C TYR A 4 44.84 -53.23 -7.50
N GLU A 5 44.14 -53.07 -6.38
CA GLU A 5 42.67 -53.15 -6.42
C GLU A 5 42.17 -52.06 -7.35
N PRO A 6 41.31 -52.38 -8.32
CA PRO A 6 40.78 -51.39 -9.21
C PRO A 6 40.00 -50.35 -8.41
N ALA A 7 40.19 -49.03 -8.70
CA ALA A 7 39.51 -47.94 -8.04
C ALA A 7 37.99 -48.20 -7.96
N ALA A 8 37.42 -48.09 -6.78
CA ALA A 8 36.02 -48.36 -6.57
C ALA A 8 35.17 -47.31 -7.32
N LEU A 9 34.26 -47.77 -8.19
CA LEU A 9 33.30 -46.88 -8.89
C LEU A 9 31.90 -47.15 -8.36
N LYS A 10 31.30 -46.14 -7.69
CA LYS A 10 29.99 -46.26 -7.07
C LYS A 10 29.01 -45.25 -7.64
N ALA A 11 27.80 -45.67 -7.96
CA ALA A 11 26.69 -44.82 -8.33
C ALA A 11 25.64 -44.80 -7.19
N VAL A 12 25.57 -43.71 -6.45
CA VAL A 12 24.60 -43.52 -5.35
C VAL A 12 23.36 -42.81 -5.90
N LEU A 13 22.33 -43.60 -6.12
CA LEU A 13 21.11 -43.13 -6.78
C LEU A 13 19.91 -43.09 -5.82
N GLY A 14 19.03 -42.16 -6.00
CA GLY A 14 17.82 -42.02 -5.20
C GLY A 14 17.17 -40.65 -5.32
N PRO A 15 15.98 -40.44 -4.69
CA PRO A 15 15.27 -39.17 -4.74
C PRO A 15 16.02 -38.07 -3.96
N THR A 16 15.41 -36.87 -3.92
CA THR A 16 15.88 -35.77 -3.08
C THR A 16 15.78 -36.15 -1.59
N ASN A 17 16.52 -35.47 -0.72
CA ASN A 17 16.51 -35.69 0.75
C ASN A 17 16.91 -37.11 1.18
N THR A 18 17.94 -37.70 0.57
CA THR A 18 18.53 -39.01 0.91
C THR A 18 19.93 -38.89 1.48
N GLY A 19 20.50 -37.69 1.58
CA GLY A 19 21.83 -37.42 2.10
C GLY A 19 22.98 -37.86 1.17
N LYS A 20 22.75 -38.02 -0.16
CA LYS A 20 23.78 -38.39 -1.14
C LYS A 20 24.99 -37.46 -1.12
N THR A 21 24.75 -36.17 -1.27
CA THR A 21 25.80 -35.13 -1.28
C THR A 21 26.55 -35.09 0.05
N HIS A 22 25.85 -35.29 1.17
CA HIS A 22 26.49 -35.37 2.48
C HIS A 22 27.44 -36.56 2.60
N LEU A 23 27.00 -37.76 2.16
CA LEU A 23 27.81 -38.96 2.11
C LEU A 23 29.08 -38.74 1.26
N ALA A 24 28.96 -38.11 0.08
CA ALA A 24 30.10 -37.83 -0.78
C ALA A 24 31.13 -36.89 -0.12
N ILE A 25 30.64 -35.85 0.59
CA ILE A 25 31.50 -34.93 1.34
C ILE A 25 32.25 -35.66 2.46
N GLU A 26 31.59 -36.52 3.22
CA GLU A 26 32.22 -37.30 4.28
C GLU A 26 33.26 -38.24 3.71
N ARG A 27 32.93 -38.95 2.62
CA ARG A 27 33.86 -39.82 1.92
C ARG A 27 35.08 -39.07 1.40
N MET A 28 34.86 -37.95 0.68
CA MET A 28 35.92 -37.07 0.17
C MET A 28 36.86 -36.61 1.29
N CYS A 29 36.29 -36.16 2.41
CA CYS A 29 37.10 -35.75 3.56
C CYS A 29 37.85 -36.90 4.25
N GLY A 30 37.43 -38.13 4.04
CA GLY A 30 38.14 -39.35 4.52
C GLY A 30 39.36 -39.71 3.69
N HIS A 31 39.47 -39.27 2.43
CA HIS A 31 40.59 -39.51 1.54
C HIS A 31 41.67 -38.43 1.68
N SER A 32 42.89 -38.76 1.19
CA SER A 32 44.06 -37.87 1.20
C SER A 32 43.91 -36.63 0.32
N SER A 33 43.10 -36.72 -0.74
CA SER A 33 42.75 -35.65 -1.65
C SER A 33 41.39 -35.94 -2.30
N GLY A 34 40.68 -34.92 -2.75
CA GLY A 34 39.38 -35.12 -3.37
C GLY A 34 38.95 -34.00 -4.30
N LEU A 35 38.18 -34.36 -5.33
CA LEU A 35 37.56 -33.45 -6.28
C LEU A 35 36.07 -33.73 -6.33
N MET A 36 35.24 -32.69 -6.23
CA MET A 36 33.79 -32.84 -6.35
C MET A 36 33.21 -31.81 -7.30
N GLY A 37 32.49 -32.29 -8.33
CA GLY A 37 31.82 -31.51 -9.34
C GLY A 37 30.34 -31.31 -9.02
N PHE A 38 29.87 -30.08 -9.13
CA PHE A 38 28.49 -29.64 -8.81
C PHE A 38 27.79 -29.02 -10.02
N PRO A 39 26.43 -29.05 -10.05
CA PRO A 39 25.66 -28.45 -11.13
C PRO A 39 25.64 -26.94 -11.07
N LEU A 40 25.82 -26.32 -9.91
CA LEU A 40 25.67 -24.91 -9.68
C LEU A 40 26.79 -24.34 -8.81
N ARG A 41 27.26 -23.11 -9.13
CA ARG A 41 28.30 -22.42 -8.36
C ARG A 41 27.89 -22.20 -6.88
N LEU A 42 26.59 -21.96 -6.63
CA LEU A 42 26.09 -21.76 -5.28
C LEU A 42 26.28 -23.01 -4.41
N LEU A 43 25.98 -24.19 -4.96
CA LEU A 43 26.17 -25.46 -4.25
C LEU A 43 27.65 -25.75 -4.04
N ALA A 44 28.48 -25.49 -5.05
CA ALA A 44 29.93 -25.62 -4.92
C ALA A 44 30.47 -24.71 -3.80
N ARG A 45 29.99 -23.49 -3.69
CA ARG A 45 30.36 -22.51 -2.65
C ARG A 45 29.87 -22.95 -1.26
N GLU A 46 28.63 -23.41 -1.11
CA GLU A 46 28.11 -23.92 0.17
C GLU A 46 28.92 -25.10 0.67
N VAL A 47 29.22 -26.03 -0.23
CA VAL A 47 30.05 -27.21 0.11
C VAL A 47 31.51 -26.82 0.40
N TYR A 48 32.07 -25.86 -0.35
CA TYR A 48 33.39 -25.29 -0.07
C TYR A 48 33.47 -24.76 1.35
N GLU A 49 32.54 -23.91 1.77
CA GLU A 49 32.51 -23.35 3.12
C GLU A 49 32.36 -24.43 4.20
N ARG A 50 31.61 -25.49 3.89
CA ARG A 50 31.52 -26.66 4.78
C ARG A 50 32.81 -27.45 4.89
N VAL A 51 33.48 -27.71 3.76
CA VAL A 51 34.75 -28.45 3.74
C VAL A 51 35.89 -27.62 4.37
N VAL A 52 35.91 -26.31 4.17
CA VAL A 52 36.82 -25.37 4.85
C VAL A 52 36.69 -25.49 6.38
N ARG A 53 35.47 -25.58 6.89
CA ARG A 53 35.25 -25.81 8.35
C ARG A 53 35.81 -27.14 8.86
N ILE A 54 35.89 -28.14 8.00
CA ILE A 54 36.39 -29.49 8.35
C ILE A 54 37.91 -29.61 8.18
N LYS A 55 38.46 -29.05 7.09
CA LYS A 55 39.84 -29.25 6.64
C LYS A 55 40.74 -28.03 6.78
N GLY A 56 40.20 -26.85 6.98
CA GLY A 56 40.95 -25.60 6.96
C GLY A 56 41.02 -24.96 5.58
N ALA A 57 41.11 -23.62 5.51
CA ALA A 57 41.09 -22.85 4.27
C ALA A 57 42.29 -23.15 3.34
N ASP A 58 43.44 -23.45 3.90
CA ASP A 58 44.65 -23.71 3.12
C ASP A 58 44.63 -25.06 2.36
N GLN A 59 43.71 -25.96 2.74
CA GLN A 59 43.58 -27.28 2.15
C GLN A 59 42.47 -27.36 1.09
N VAL A 60 41.67 -26.33 0.93
CA VAL A 60 40.45 -26.39 0.12
C VAL A 60 40.47 -25.33 -0.98
N ALA A 61 40.19 -25.76 -2.21
CA ALA A 61 40.04 -24.87 -3.36
C ALA A 61 38.60 -24.85 -3.84
N LEU A 62 38.19 -23.70 -4.39
CA LEU A 62 36.93 -23.50 -5.10
C LEU A 62 37.21 -23.07 -6.53
N LEU A 63 36.69 -23.82 -7.50
CA LEU A 63 36.83 -23.53 -8.92
C LEU A 63 35.45 -23.41 -9.57
N THR A 64 35.13 -22.23 -10.00
CA THR A 64 33.91 -21.92 -10.81
C THR A 64 34.28 -21.04 -11.99
N GLY A 65 33.39 -20.87 -12.96
CA GLY A 65 33.66 -19.94 -14.08
C GLY A 65 33.83 -18.48 -13.68
N GLU A 66 33.32 -18.09 -12.50
CA GLU A 66 33.28 -16.69 -12.06
C GLU A 66 34.06 -16.45 -10.75
N GLU A 67 34.51 -17.53 -10.10
CA GLU A 67 35.25 -17.45 -8.84
C GLU A 67 36.28 -18.54 -8.75
N ARG A 68 37.51 -18.19 -8.36
CA ARG A 68 38.62 -19.10 -8.14
C ARG A 68 39.31 -18.79 -6.82
N ILE A 69 39.30 -19.74 -5.92
CA ILE A 69 40.06 -19.74 -4.68
C ILE A 69 40.94 -21.01 -4.69
N ALA A 70 42.20 -20.84 -4.88
CA ALA A 70 43.12 -21.97 -5.04
C ALA A 70 44.42 -21.75 -4.24
N PRO A 71 44.41 -21.99 -2.92
CA PRO A 71 45.61 -21.88 -2.11
C PRO A 71 46.66 -22.95 -2.54
N PRO A 72 47.97 -22.64 -2.43
CA PRO A 72 49.02 -23.52 -2.96
C PRO A 72 49.06 -24.91 -2.38
N GLY A 73 48.47 -25.13 -1.22
CA GLY A 73 48.43 -26.44 -0.53
C GLY A 73 47.13 -27.21 -0.66
N ALA A 74 46.18 -26.73 -1.52
CA ALA A 74 44.86 -27.32 -1.61
C ALA A 74 44.88 -28.77 -2.09
N ARG A 75 44.28 -29.66 -1.29
CA ARG A 75 44.07 -31.08 -1.60
C ARG A 75 42.65 -31.44 -1.94
N TYR A 76 41.69 -30.57 -1.52
CA TYR A 76 40.27 -30.78 -1.74
C TYR A 76 39.74 -29.68 -2.65
N VAL A 77 39.19 -30.10 -3.79
CA VAL A 77 38.71 -29.16 -4.80
C VAL A 77 37.21 -29.31 -4.98
N LEU A 78 36.48 -28.22 -4.76
CA LEU A 78 35.05 -28.10 -5.06
C LEU A 78 34.91 -27.30 -6.34
N ALA A 79 34.24 -27.84 -7.34
CA ALA A 79 34.15 -27.19 -8.64
C ALA A 79 32.73 -27.24 -9.22
N THR A 80 32.37 -26.32 -10.11
CA THR A 80 31.25 -26.62 -11.00
C THR A 80 31.67 -27.68 -12.02
N ALA A 81 30.70 -28.42 -12.58
CA ALA A 81 30.98 -29.48 -13.54
C ALA A 81 31.82 -28.97 -14.73
N GLU A 82 31.57 -27.76 -15.17
CA GLU A 82 32.29 -27.08 -16.24
C GLU A 82 33.74 -26.75 -15.88
N ALA A 83 33.98 -26.28 -14.66
CA ALA A 83 35.30 -25.88 -14.17
C ALA A 83 36.10 -27.05 -13.56
N MET A 84 35.53 -28.25 -13.53
CA MET A 84 36.12 -29.42 -12.96
C MET A 84 37.35 -29.86 -13.79
N PRO A 85 38.57 -29.95 -13.21
CA PRO A 85 39.75 -30.36 -13.92
C PRO A 85 39.72 -31.90 -14.17
N VAL A 86 39.65 -32.33 -15.43
CA VAL A 86 39.44 -33.74 -15.79
C VAL A 86 40.65 -34.35 -16.45
N ARG A 87 41.42 -33.65 -17.27
CA ARG A 87 42.60 -34.15 -17.97
C ARG A 87 43.69 -33.08 -18.02
N GLY A 88 44.78 -33.28 -17.29
CA GLY A 88 46.04 -32.54 -17.47
C GLY A 88 45.99 -31.01 -17.37
N GLY A 89 44.87 -30.43 -17.07
CA GLY A 89 44.64 -28.98 -17.18
C GLY A 89 45.09 -28.12 -16.00
N PHE A 90 45.45 -28.74 -14.87
CA PHE A 90 45.77 -28.01 -13.64
C PHE A 90 46.91 -28.64 -12.84
N GLY A 91 48.05 -28.97 -13.46
CA GLY A 91 49.30 -29.34 -12.79
C GLY A 91 49.12 -30.19 -11.50
N ALA A 92 49.07 -29.54 -10.36
CA ALA A 92 48.95 -30.22 -9.05
C ALA A 92 47.58 -30.88 -8.76
N PHE A 93 46.55 -30.65 -9.58
CA PHE A 93 45.20 -31.18 -9.36
C PHE A 93 44.83 -32.37 -10.28
N SER A 94 45.78 -33.03 -10.92
CA SER A 94 45.49 -34.05 -11.89
C SER A 94 45.32 -35.48 -11.30
N ASP A 95 45.64 -35.73 -10.03
CA ASP A 95 45.62 -37.03 -9.40
C ASP A 95 44.96 -37.04 -8.03
N PHE A 96 43.63 -37.01 -8.01
CA PHE A 96 42.83 -37.07 -6.79
C PHE A 96 42.60 -38.51 -6.32
N ALA A 97 42.71 -38.74 -5.02
CA ALA A 97 42.36 -40.03 -4.41
C ALA A 97 40.86 -40.32 -4.55
N PHE A 98 40.03 -39.28 -4.36
CA PHE A 98 38.57 -39.35 -4.46
C PHE A 98 38.03 -38.38 -5.51
N VAL A 99 37.06 -38.84 -6.32
CA VAL A 99 36.33 -37.96 -7.26
C VAL A 99 34.83 -38.19 -7.11
N ALA A 100 34.05 -37.13 -7.09
CA ALA A 100 32.57 -37.21 -7.14
C ALA A 100 31.96 -36.26 -8.15
N VAL A 101 30.85 -36.67 -8.76
CA VAL A 101 30.03 -35.85 -9.64
C VAL A 101 28.59 -35.88 -9.11
N ASP A 102 28.05 -34.71 -8.76
CA ASP A 102 26.70 -34.60 -8.23
C ASP A 102 25.66 -34.27 -9.35
N GLU A 103 24.44 -34.76 -9.17
CA GLU A 103 23.28 -34.59 -10.07
C GLU A 103 23.55 -35.10 -11.51
N ILE A 104 24.11 -36.34 -11.65
CA ILE A 104 24.48 -36.93 -12.97
C ILE A 104 23.31 -37.04 -13.96
N GLN A 105 22.03 -37.00 -13.53
CA GLN A 105 20.89 -36.97 -14.44
C GLN A 105 20.84 -35.69 -15.31
N LEU A 106 21.59 -34.64 -14.96
CA LEU A 106 21.78 -33.47 -15.83
C LEU A 106 22.52 -33.81 -17.12
N ALA A 107 23.10 -35.00 -17.25
CA ALA A 107 23.58 -35.52 -18.52
C ALA A 107 22.46 -35.57 -19.62
N ALA A 108 21.19 -35.56 -19.22
CA ALA A 108 20.05 -35.46 -20.13
C ALA A 108 19.60 -33.99 -20.41
N ASP A 109 20.30 -32.99 -19.87
CA ASP A 109 20.02 -31.58 -20.12
C ASP A 109 20.46 -31.14 -21.52
N PRO A 110 19.61 -30.47 -22.34
CA PRO A 110 19.99 -30.09 -23.70
C PRO A 110 21.16 -29.14 -23.81
N GLU A 111 21.33 -28.22 -22.88
CA GLU A 111 22.37 -27.19 -22.93
C GLU A 111 23.69 -27.67 -22.34
N ARG A 112 23.65 -28.38 -21.22
CA ARG A 112 24.82 -28.71 -20.40
C ARG A 112 25.10 -30.21 -20.30
N GLY A 113 24.21 -31.04 -20.82
CA GLY A 113 24.25 -32.50 -20.58
C GLY A 113 25.55 -33.16 -21.07
N HIS A 114 26.11 -32.73 -22.17
CA HIS A 114 27.37 -33.22 -22.71
C HIS A 114 28.54 -33.07 -21.72
N ILE A 115 28.56 -31.98 -20.92
CA ILE A 115 29.59 -31.78 -19.89
C ILE A 115 29.42 -32.82 -18.76
N PHE A 116 28.21 -33.03 -18.25
CA PHE A 116 27.95 -34.04 -17.22
C PHE A 116 28.24 -35.44 -17.72
N THR A 117 27.91 -35.75 -18.97
CA THR A 117 28.24 -37.01 -19.61
C THR A 117 29.76 -37.23 -19.65
N ASP A 118 30.55 -36.23 -20.07
CA ASP A 118 31.98 -36.31 -20.07
C ASP A 118 32.55 -36.59 -18.65
N ARG A 119 32.08 -35.80 -17.66
CA ARG A 119 32.51 -35.98 -16.27
C ARG A 119 32.14 -37.37 -15.73
N MET A 120 30.91 -37.84 -16.01
CA MET A 120 30.46 -39.18 -15.62
C MET A 120 31.29 -40.31 -16.26
N LEU A 121 31.67 -40.14 -17.54
CA LEU A 121 32.42 -41.15 -18.27
C LEU A 121 33.94 -41.10 -17.99
N ASN A 122 34.50 -39.92 -17.76
CA ASN A 122 35.97 -39.70 -17.80
C ASN A 122 36.59 -39.28 -16.46
N ALA A 123 35.84 -38.64 -15.54
CA ALA A 123 36.39 -38.25 -14.24
C ALA A 123 36.54 -39.48 -13.33
N ARG A 124 37.75 -39.74 -12.90
CA ARG A 124 38.08 -40.92 -12.04
C ARG A 124 38.99 -40.51 -10.91
N GLY A 125 38.69 -41.03 -9.72
CA GLY A 125 39.58 -40.98 -8.58
C GLY A 125 40.53 -42.19 -8.59
N ARG A 126 41.71 -42.00 -8.06
CA ARG A 126 42.73 -43.07 -7.93
C ARG A 126 42.25 -44.22 -7.01
N GLU A 127 41.45 -43.86 -5.97
CA GLU A 127 40.99 -44.83 -4.96
C GLU A 127 39.48 -45.06 -5.07
N GLU A 128 38.71 -44.01 -5.18
CA GLU A 128 37.24 -44.08 -5.24
C GLU A 128 36.64 -43.02 -6.16
N THR A 129 35.65 -43.42 -6.94
CA THR A 129 34.80 -42.49 -7.72
C THR A 129 33.35 -42.66 -7.33
N MET A 130 32.65 -41.54 -7.08
CA MET A 130 31.28 -41.53 -6.64
C MET A 130 30.41 -40.72 -7.57
N LEU A 131 29.39 -41.33 -8.18
CA LEU A 131 28.41 -40.67 -9.04
C LEU A 131 27.07 -40.52 -8.29
N LEU A 132 26.58 -39.30 -8.10
CA LEU A 132 25.37 -39.06 -7.33
C LEU A 132 24.25 -38.62 -8.27
N GLY A 133 23.05 -39.21 -8.12
CA GLY A 133 21.97 -38.82 -9.02
C GLY A 133 20.60 -39.40 -8.68
N SER A 134 19.69 -39.21 -9.63
CA SER A 134 18.34 -39.77 -9.59
C SER A 134 18.35 -41.27 -9.93
N ALA A 135 17.38 -41.99 -9.38
CA ALA A 135 17.19 -43.42 -9.72
C ALA A 135 16.92 -43.67 -11.21
N SER A 136 16.43 -42.69 -11.94
CA SER A 136 16.21 -42.74 -13.40
C SER A 136 17.46 -43.00 -14.21
N MET A 137 18.67 -42.74 -13.65
CA MET A 137 19.96 -43.00 -14.28
C MET A 137 20.42 -44.48 -14.21
N ALA A 138 19.77 -45.30 -13.41
CA ALA A 138 20.25 -46.67 -13.16
C ALA A 138 20.45 -47.53 -14.44
N PRO A 139 19.55 -47.52 -15.45
CA PRO A 139 19.75 -48.26 -16.70
C PRO A 139 20.97 -47.76 -17.48
N LEU A 140 21.13 -46.45 -17.61
CA LEU A 140 22.26 -45.85 -18.32
C LEU A 140 23.58 -46.09 -17.61
N VAL A 141 23.64 -46.06 -16.29
CA VAL A 141 24.82 -46.39 -15.50
C VAL A 141 25.23 -47.87 -15.75
N ARG A 142 24.24 -48.79 -15.79
CA ARG A 142 24.56 -50.22 -16.10
C ARG A 142 25.10 -50.38 -17.51
N THR A 143 24.57 -49.68 -18.49
CA THR A 143 24.99 -49.76 -19.90
C THR A 143 26.32 -49.08 -20.15
N LEU A 144 26.51 -47.86 -19.62
CA LEU A 144 27.68 -47.04 -19.89
C LEU A 144 28.85 -47.31 -18.93
N LEU A 145 28.58 -47.76 -17.72
CA LEU A 145 29.54 -47.99 -16.66
C LEU A 145 29.31 -49.37 -16.00
N PRO A 146 29.50 -50.53 -16.73
CA PRO A 146 29.11 -51.84 -16.24
C PRO A 146 29.89 -52.29 -14.98
N LYS A 147 31.01 -51.63 -14.64
CA LYS A 147 31.78 -51.86 -13.42
C LYS A 147 31.31 -51.05 -12.22
N ALA A 148 30.32 -50.16 -12.40
CA ALA A 148 29.83 -49.31 -11.31
C ALA A 148 28.91 -50.11 -10.37
N GLU A 149 29.21 -50.06 -9.08
CA GLU A 149 28.31 -50.52 -8.02
C GLU A 149 27.16 -49.52 -7.86
N ILE A 150 25.93 -49.98 -8.03
CA ILE A 150 24.75 -49.11 -7.84
C ILE A 150 24.22 -49.26 -6.42
N VAL A 151 24.28 -48.19 -5.65
CA VAL A 151 23.75 -48.08 -4.30
C VAL A 151 22.49 -47.21 -4.32
N THR A 152 21.36 -47.80 -3.95
CA THR A 152 20.10 -47.05 -3.87
C THR A 152 19.86 -46.57 -2.46
N ARG A 153 19.38 -45.29 -2.33
CA ARG A 153 19.03 -44.71 -1.03
C ARG A 153 17.58 -44.22 -1.05
N PRO A 154 16.76 -44.68 -0.10
CA PRO A 154 15.39 -44.18 0.05
C PRO A 154 15.38 -42.76 0.64
N ARG A 155 14.32 -42.05 0.43
CA ARG A 155 14.07 -40.71 1.06
C ARG A 155 13.91 -40.89 2.58
N PHE A 156 14.42 -39.93 3.35
CA PHE A 156 14.35 -39.96 4.83
C PHE A 156 12.99 -39.58 5.40
N SER A 157 12.15 -38.91 4.62
CA SER A 157 10.81 -38.39 5.03
C SER A 157 9.76 -38.69 3.98
N THR A 158 8.50 -38.71 4.36
CA THR A 158 7.40 -38.89 3.42
C THR A 158 7.08 -37.57 2.67
N LEU A 159 6.62 -37.72 1.43
CA LEU A 159 6.12 -36.59 0.62
C LEU A 159 4.68 -36.94 0.25
N ARG A 160 3.74 -36.02 0.55
CA ARG A 160 2.31 -36.26 0.35
C ARG A 160 1.64 -35.15 -0.44
N TYR A 161 0.74 -35.51 -1.33
CA TYR A 161 -0.10 -34.58 -2.03
C TYR A 161 -1.22 -34.05 -1.13
N SER A 162 -1.41 -32.75 -1.08
CA SER A 162 -2.42 -32.07 -0.24
C SER A 162 -3.61 -31.49 -1.00
N GLY A 163 -3.68 -31.77 -2.30
CA GLY A 163 -4.72 -31.21 -3.18
C GLY A 163 -4.50 -29.75 -3.61
N PRO A 164 -5.39 -29.25 -4.45
CA PRO A 164 -5.34 -27.85 -4.89
C PRO A 164 -5.74 -26.89 -3.78
N GLN A 165 -4.99 -25.80 -3.61
CA GLN A 165 -5.23 -24.79 -2.59
C GLN A 165 -5.20 -23.39 -3.18
N LYS A 166 -6.15 -22.53 -2.76
CA LYS A 166 -6.10 -21.12 -3.16
C LYS A 166 -4.87 -20.42 -2.55
N LEU A 167 -4.23 -19.54 -3.30
CA LEU A 167 -3.04 -18.79 -2.87
C LEU A 167 -3.21 -18.14 -1.48
N SER A 168 -4.43 -17.67 -1.19
CA SER A 168 -4.79 -17.07 0.11
C SER A 168 -4.91 -18.06 1.27
N ARG A 169 -4.90 -19.38 1.00
CA ARG A 169 -5.06 -20.45 2.00
C ARG A 169 -3.82 -21.33 2.17
N LEU A 170 -2.76 -21.04 1.42
CA LEU A 170 -1.49 -21.78 1.53
C LEU A 170 -0.96 -21.72 2.97
N PRO A 171 -0.37 -22.82 3.47
CA PRO A 171 0.24 -22.86 4.78
C PRO A 171 1.46 -21.92 4.86
N ARG A 172 1.90 -21.60 6.07
CA ARG A 172 3.17 -20.89 6.27
C ARG A 172 4.35 -21.79 5.87
N ARG A 173 5.54 -21.22 5.71
CA ARG A 173 6.75 -21.96 5.28
C ARG A 173 6.55 -22.67 3.94
N CYS A 174 5.84 -21.99 3.02
CA CYS A 174 5.48 -22.52 1.71
C CYS A 174 6.32 -21.90 0.60
N ALA A 175 6.78 -22.72 -0.33
CA ALA A 175 7.35 -22.28 -1.60
C ALA A 175 6.31 -22.41 -2.71
N VAL A 176 6.08 -21.34 -3.47
CA VAL A 176 5.23 -21.34 -4.66
C VAL A 176 6.12 -21.31 -5.88
N VAL A 177 5.95 -22.29 -6.78
CA VAL A 177 6.82 -22.44 -7.95
C VAL A 177 6.09 -22.05 -9.22
N ALA A 178 6.71 -21.16 -9.99
CA ALA A 178 6.23 -20.66 -11.29
C ALA A 178 7.35 -20.75 -12.32
N PHE A 179 7.04 -20.71 -13.61
CA PHE A 179 8.02 -21.01 -14.66
C PHE A 179 8.29 -19.84 -15.63
N SER A 180 7.75 -18.66 -15.33
CA SER A 180 8.14 -17.42 -16.00
C SER A 180 8.39 -16.32 -14.95
N VAL A 181 9.16 -15.30 -15.33
CA VAL A 181 9.44 -14.14 -14.47
C VAL A 181 8.16 -13.38 -14.15
N GLU A 182 7.30 -13.21 -15.16
CA GLU A 182 6.02 -12.52 -15.04
C GLU A 182 5.10 -13.25 -14.05
N GLU A 183 5.07 -14.58 -14.11
CA GLU A 183 4.27 -15.39 -13.21
C GLU A 183 4.81 -15.33 -11.77
N VAL A 184 6.12 -15.40 -11.59
CA VAL A 184 6.78 -15.20 -10.28
C VAL A 184 6.38 -13.85 -9.68
N TYR A 185 6.47 -12.77 -10.47
CA TYR A 185 6.10 -11.44 -10.01
C TYR A 185 4.61 -11.31 -9.70
N ARG A 186 3.75 -11.88 -10.54
CA ARG A 186 2.29 -11.92 -10.32
C ARG A 186 1.92 -12.63 -9.03
N VAL A 187 2.49 -13.81 -8.78
CA VAL A 187 2.27 -14.59 -7.56
C VAL A 187 2.80 -13.86 -6.33
N ALA A 188 4.01 -13.30 -6.41
CA ALA A 188 4.62 -12.56 -5.32
C ALA A 188 3.81 -11.30 -4.96
N GLU A 189 3.30 -10.57 -5.97
CA GLU A 189 2.43 -9.42 -5.74
C GLU A 189 1.08 -9.81 -5.10
N MET A 190 0.49 -10.95 -5.50
CA MET A 190 -0.71 -11.47 -4.85
C MET A 190 -0.45 -11.89 -3.39
N LEU A 191 0.69 -12.53 -3.11
CA LEU A 191 1.09 -12.87 -1.75
C LEU A 191 1.38 -11.61 -0.91
N ARG A 192 2.00 -10.60 -1.50
CA ARG A 192 2.17 -9.30 -0.84
C ARG A 192 0.82 -8.70 -0.45
N ARG A 193 -0.18 -8.78 -1.34
CA ARG A 193 -1.54 -8.24 -1.09
C ARG A 193 -2.29 -8.97 0.01
N HIS A 194 -2.10 -10.27 0.14
CA HIS A 194 -2.92 -11.11 1.01
C HIS A 194 -2.20 -11.63 2.25
N ARG A 195 -0.86 -11.72 2.19
CA ARG A 195 -0.04 -12.43 3.17
C ARG A 195 1.20 -11.66 3.63
N GLY A 196 1.32 -10.38 3.29
CA GLY A 196 2.40 -9.51 3.73
C GLY A 196 3.67 -9.58 2.89
N GLY A 197 3.83 -10.55 2.01
CA GLY A 197 4.95 -10.61 1.08
C GLY A 197 5.53 -11.98 0.88
N ALA A 198 6.51 -12.04 -0.04
CA ALA A 198 7.24 -13.24 -0.35
C ALA A 198 8.70 -12.91 -0.72
N ALA A 199 9.60 -13.80 -0.37
CA ALA A 199 10.96 -13.85 -0.93
C ALA A 199 10.91 -14.37 -2.36
N ILE A 200 11.84 -13.92 -3.21
CA ILE A 200 11.90 -14.32 -4.63
C ILE A 200 13.20 -15.03 -4.91
N VAL A 201 13.10 -16.18 -5.56
CA VAL A 201 14.26 -16.96 -6.00
C VAL A 201 14.09 -17.37 -7.47
N MET A 202 14.97 -16.85 -8.32
CA MET A 202 14.99 -17.15 -9.76
C MET A 202 16.40 -17.49 -10.23
N GLY A 203 16.49 -18.23 -11.34
CA GLY A 203 17.76 -18.57 -11.97
C GLY A 203 18.61 -17.36 -12.37
N ALA A 204 17.96 -16.26 -12.78
CA ALA A 204 18.62 -15.03 -13.18
C ALA A 204 19.26 -14.23 -12.04
N LEU A 205 18.89 -14.49 -10.77
CA LEU A 205 19.44 -13.78 -9.63
C LEU A 205 20.89 -14.23 -9.34
N SER A 206 21.71 -13.28 -8.87
CA SER A 206 23.06 -13.61 -8.37
C SER A 206 22.98 -14.54 -7.14
N PRO A 207 24.03 -15.32 -6.85
CA PRO A 207 24.10 -16.10 -5.63
C PRO A 207 23.92 -15.29 -4.35
N ALA A 208 24.51 -14.09 -4.29
CA ALA A 208 24.38 -13.19 -3.15
C ALA A 208 22.92 -12.77 -2.93
N THR A 209 22.24 -12.30 -3.99
CA THR A 209 20.82 -11.95 -3.92
C THR A 209 19.95 -13.15 -3.54
N ARG A 210 20.20 -14.33 -4.10
CA ARG A 210 19.48 -15.57 -3.75
C ARG A 210 19.64 -15.91 -2.27
N ASN A 211 20.86 -15.90 -1.77
CA ASN A 211 21.13 -16.19 -0.35
C ASN A 211 20.45 -15.17 0.56
N ALA A 212 20.47 -13.90 0.21
CA ALA A 212 19.77 -12.85 0.97
C ALA A 212 18.24 -13.05 0.99
N GLN A 213 17.64 -13.47 -0.14
CA GLN A 213 16.21 -13.78 -0.22
C GLN A 213 15.86 -15.04 0.61
N VAL A 214 16.70 -16.09 0.54
CA VAL A 214 16.55 -17.29 1.34
C VAL A 214 16.70 -17.01 2.83
N ALA A 215 17.72 -16.24 3.22
CA ALA A 215 17.94 -15.84 4.60
C ALA A 215 16.73 -15.07 5.18
N MET A 216 16.14 -14.17 4.39
CA MET A 216 14.93 -13.46 4.76
C MET A 216 13.73 -14.42 4.99
N PHE A 217 13.57 -15.44 4.16
CA PHE A 217 12.56 -16.49 4.35
C PHE A 217 12.86 -17.38 5.57
N GLU A 218 14.11 -17.81 5.75
CA GLU A 218 14.52 -18.64 6.89
C GLU A 218 14.42 -17.90 8.23
N ALA A 219 14.79 -16.62 8.26
CA ALA A 219 14.59 -15.74 9.42
C ALA A 219 13.11 -15.50 9.74
N GLY A 220 12.19 -15.93 8.85
CA GLY A 220 10.75 -15.73 9.01
C GLY A 220 10.32 -14.28 8.77
N GLU A 221 11.12 -13.42 8.11
CA GLU A 221 10.67 -12.09 7.71
C GLU A 221 9.48 -12.16 6.74
N VAL A 222 9.40 -13.26 5.98
CA VAL A 222 8.25 -13.63 5.15
C VAL A 222 7.95 -15.12 5.33
N ASP A 223 6.67 -15.50 5.21
CA ASP A 223 6.21 -16.89 5.34
C ASP A 223 6.24 -17.65 4.00
N TYR A 224 6.42 -16.93 2.90
CA TYR A 224 6.32 -17.46 1.53
C TYR A 224 7.58 -17.17 0.73
N LEU A 225 7.92 -18.12 -0.11
CA LEU A 225 8.97 -18.02 -1.12
C LEU A 225 8.32 -18.23 -2.49
N VAL A 226 8.55 -17.36 -3.46
CA VAL A 226 8.15 -17.60 -4.85
C VAL A 226 9.40 -17.87 -5.67
N ALA A 227 9.43 -19.00 -6.35
CA ALA A 227 10.63 -19.42 -7.05
C ALA A 227 10.33 -19.96 -8.45
N THR A 228 11.37 -19.98 -9.31
CA THR A 228 11.36 -20.79 -10.50
C THR A 228 11.80 -22.23 -10.17
N ASP A 229 11.93 -23.10 -11.16
CA ASP A 229 12.55 -24.44 -11.02
C ASP A 229 13.96 -24.40 -10.42
N ALA A 230 14.60 -23.24 -10.35
CA ALA A 230 15.84 -23.03 -9.60
C ALA A 230 15.77 -23.46 -8.12
N ILE A 231 14.57 -23.55 -7.53
CA ILE A 231 14.40 -24.11 -6.19
C ILE A 231 14.74 -25.60 -6.14
N GLY A 232 14.52 -26.32 -7.23
CA GLY A 232 14.77 -27.76 -7.34
C GLY A 232 16.26 -28.13 -7.24
N MET A 233 17.18 -27.17 -7.46
CA MET A 233 18.61 -27.43 -7.46
C MET A 233 19.37 -26.40 -6.60
N GLY A 234 20.34 -26.87 -5.81
CA GLY A 234 21.37 -26.04 -5.16
C GLY A 234 20.91 -25.09 -4.04
N LEU A 235 19.68 -25.19 -3.58
CA LEU A 235 19.21 -24.41 -2.44
C LEU A 235 18.89 -25.31 -1.26
N ASN A 236 19.46 -24.96 -0.12
CA ASN A 236 19.25 -25.65 1.15
C ASN A 236 18.12 -24.96 1.91
N LEU A 237 16.87 -25.23 1.53
CA LEU A 237 15.67 -24.59 2.07
C LEU A 237 14.95 -25.48 3.07
N ASN A 238 14.42 -24.87 4.11
CA ASN A 238 13.50 -25.52 5.05
C ASN A 238 12.06 -25.12 4.71
N VAL A 239 11.41 -25.90 3.83
CA VAL A 239 10.06 -25.67 3.32
C VAL A 239 9.18 -26.83 3.75
N ASP A 240 7.99 -26.53 4.30
CA ASP A 240 7.04 -27.57 4.73
C ASP A 240 6.08 -27.97 3.59
N HIS A 241 5.79 -27.01 2.69
CA HIS A 241 4.87 -27.19 1.58
C HIS A 241 5.42 -26.58 0.28
N VAL A 242 5.26 -27.29 -0.84
CA VAL A 242 5.55 -26.78 -2.19
C VAL A 242 4.26 -26.71 -2.99
N ALA A 243 3.89 -25.51 -3.45
CA ALA A 243 2.73 -25.28 -4.29
C ALA A 243 3.15 -24.94 -5.72
N PHE A 244 2.58 -25.59 -6.72
CA PHE A 244 2.85 -25.30 -8.12
C PHE A 244 1.84 -24.27 -8.62
N ALA A 245 2.31 -23.12 -9.10
CA ALA A 245 1.47 -22.12 -9.75
C ALA A 245 1.08 -22.54 -11.16
N SER A 246 1.96 -23.29 -11.83
CA SER A 246 1.72 -23.93 -13.13
C SER A 246 2.46 -25.28 -13.19
N LEU A 247 1.98 -26.20 -14.01
CA LEU A 247 2.66 -27.47 -14.32
C LEU A 247 3.28 -27.48 -15.72
N ARG A 248 3.42 -26.30 -16.33
CA ARG A 248 3.99 -26.12 -17.66
C ARG A 248 5.18 -25.17 -17.62
N LYS A 249 6.21 -25.47 -18.39
CA LYS A 249 7.38 -24.62 -18.56
C LYS A 249 7.76 -24.47 -20.03
N PHE A 250 8.43 -23.37 -20.36
CA PHE A 250 9.10 -23.19 -21.64
C PHE A 250 10.50 -23.85 -21.54
N ASP A 251 10.80 -24.77 -22.47
CA ASP A 251 12.05 -25.55 -22.48
C ASP A 251 13.13 -24.97 -23.43
N GLY A 252 12.98 -23.71 -23.84
CA GLY A 252 13.83 -23.05 -24.82
C GLY A 252 13.28 -23.13 -26.26
N ARG A 253 12.36 -24.06 -26.55
CA ARG A 253 11.76 -24.26 -27.87
C ARG A 253 10.24 -24.20 -27.87
N ARG A 254 9.60 -24.83 -26.88
CA ARG A 254 8.14 -24.89 -26.74
C ARG A 254 7.71 -24.93 -25.28
N THR A 255 6.47 -24.51 -25.04
CA THR A 255 5.84 -24.74 -23.73
C THR A 255 5.37 -26.18 -23.61
N ARG A 256 5.87 -26.91 -22.61
CA ARG A 256 5.51 -28.29 -22.32
C ARG A 256 5.11 -28.49 -20.86
N ARG A 257 4.38 -29.56 -20.59
CA ARG A 257 4.14 -30.02 -19.22
C ARG A 257 5.45 -30.51 -18.60
N LEU A 258 5.59 -30.30 -17.30
CA LEU A 258 6.70 -30.86 -16.53
C LEU A 258 6.67 -32.40 -16.60
N THR A 259 7.82 -33.00 -16.59
CA THR A 259 7.93 -34.46 -16.38
C THR A 259 7.73 -34.78 -14.89
N VAL A 260 7.31 -36.02 -14.57
CA VAL A 260 7.12 -36.46 -13.19
C VAL A 260 8.42 -36.31 -12.38
N SER A 261 9.57 -36.54 -13.01
CA SER A 261 10.89 -36.36 -12.37
C SER A 261 11.15 -34.88 -12.00
N GLU A 262 10.81 -33.92 -12.89
CA GLU A 262 10.93 -32.48 -12.60
C GLU A 262 9.96 -32.07 -11.48
N MET A 263 8.70 -32.52 -11.55
CA MET A 263 7.72 -32.29 -10.48
C MET A 263 8.20 -32.82 -9.15
N ALA A 264 8.73 -34.05 -9.11
CA ALA A 264 9.22 -34.69 -7.90
C ALA A 264 10.49 -34.02 -7.35
N GLN A 265 11.38 -33.53 -8.21
CA GLN A 265 12.58 -32.79 -7.80
C GLN A 265 12.22 -31.48 -7.11
N ILE A 266 11.20 -30.76 -7.63
CA ILE A 266 10.68 -29.54 -7.06
C ILE A 266 9.88 -29.84 -5.79
N ALA A 267 8.89 -30.72 -5.84
CA ALA A 267 8.07 -31.13 -4.70
C ALA A 267 8.94 -31.71 -3.55
N GLY A 268 10.01 -32.42 -3.92
CA GLY A 268 10.96 -33.03 -2.99
C GLY A 268 11.74 -32.04 -2.13
N ARG A 269 11.60 -30.73 -2.36
CA ARG A 269 12.11 -29.69 -1.47
C ARG A 269 11.23 -29.50 -0.23
N ALA A 270 9.97 -29.95 -0.27
CA ALA A 270 9.13 -30.02 0.91
C ALA A 270 9.59 -31.13 1.84
N GLY A 271 9.72 -30.82 3.11
CA GLY A 271 10.21 -31.72 4.15
C GLY A 271 11.74 -31.86 4.11
N ARG A 272 12.35 -31.87 5.27
CA ARG A 272 13.81 -31.97 5.40
C ARG A 272 14.20 -32.92 6.50
N HIS A 273 15.26 -33.73 6.24
CA HIS A 273 15.68 -34.79 7.13
C HIS A 273 14.51 -35.75 7.41
N GLN A 274 14.05 -35.81 8.65
CA GLN A 274 12.97 -36.69 9.10
C GLN A 274 11.59 -35.94 9.12
N ARG A 275 11.52 -34.68 8.70
CA ARG A 275 10.24 -33.95 8.62
C ARG A 275 9.55 -34.28 7.32
N ASP A 276 8.29 -34.68 7.40
CA ASP A 276 7.44 -34.91 6.25
C ASP A 276 7.15 -33.62 5.51
N GLY A 277 6.99 -33.71 4.20
CA GLY A 277 6.66 -32.59 3.36
C GLY A 277 5.35 -32.81 2.60
N THR A 278 4.72 -31.73 2.21
CA THR A 278 3.52 -31.76 1.39
C THR A 278 3.71 -30.98 0.11
N PHE A 279 3.00 -31.38 -0.95
CA PHE A 279 2.95 -30.62 -2.20
C PHE A 279 1.53 -30.54 -2.73
N GLY A 280 1.29 -29.57 -3.61
CA GLY A 280 0.00 -29.35 -4.23
C GLY A 280 0.09 -28.30 -5.34
N ASP A 281 -1.05 -27.91 -5.88
CA ASP A 281 -1.14 -26.82 -6.85
C ASP A 281 -1.93 -25.63 -6.29
N VAL A 282 -1.67 -24.45 -6.85
CA VAL A 282 -2.46 -23.26 -6.61
C VAL A 282 -3.67 -23.37 -7.53
N GLY A 283 -4.78 -23.93 -7.03
CA GLY A 283 -5.99 -24.23 -7.79
C GLY A 283 -6.29 -23.18 -8.86
N ALA A 284 -6.35 -23.62 -10.11
CA ALA A 284 -6.39 -22.80 -11.29
C ALA A 284 -7.63 -21.89 -11.31
N ALA A 285 -7.41 -20.60 -11.61
CA ALA A 285 -8.48 -19.69 -11.99
C ALA A 285 -9.04 -20.03 -13.39
N ASP A 286 -8.28 -20.77 -14.20
CA ASP A 286 -8.49 -20.93 -15.64
C ASP A 286 -8.57 -22.38 -16.15
N GLY A 287 -8.89 -23.36 -15.26
CA GLY A 287 -9.16 -24.73 -15.70
C GLY A 287 -7.95 -25.51 -16.25
N GLU A 288 -6.71 -25.09 -15.98
CA GLU A 288 -5.54 -25.94 -16.28
C GLU A 288 -5.60 -27.23 -15.46
N PRO A 289 -5.27 -28.39 -16.06
CA PRO A 289 -5.37 -29.67 -15.36
C PRO A 289 -4.41 -29.72 -14.16
N ALA A 290 -4.96 -29.91 -12.97
CA ALA A 290 -4.27 -30.30 -11.76
C ALA A 290 -3.38 -31.54 -11.99
N PHE A 291 -2.60 -31.93 -11.01
CA PHE A 291 -1.91 -33.23 -11.01
C PHE A 291 -2.88 -34.37 -11.30
N SER A 292 -2.50 -35.28 -12.19
CA SER A 292 -3.24 -36.53 -12.36
C SER A 292 -2.99 -37.47 -11.18
N ALA A 293 -3.91 -38.39 -10.91
CA ALA A 293 -3.75 -39.38 -9.84
C ALA A 293 -2.47 -40.23 -10.03
N GLU A 294 -2.14 -40.55 -11.29
CA GLU A 294 -0.92 -41.29 -11.63
C GLU A 294 0.35 -40.45 -11.35
N GLU A 295 0.35 -39.16 -11.71
CA GLU A 295 1.48 -38.28 -11.40
C GLU A 295 1.69 -38.17 -9.89
N VAL A 296 0.61 -38.03 -9.11
CA VAL A 296 0.66 -37.98 -7.65
C VAL A 296 1.29 -39.25 -7.09
N GLU A 297 0.77 -40.43 -7.45
CA GLU A 297 1.27 -41.72 -6.98
C GLU A 297 2.76 -41.90 -7.31
N ARG A 298 3.16 -41.59 -8.55
CA ARG A 298 4.54 -41.69 -9.01
C ARG A 298 5.48 -40.73 -8.28
N ILE A 299 5.02 -39.52 -7.92
CA ILE A 299 5.79 -38.55 -7.13
C ILE A 299 5.93 -39.04 -5.69
N GLU A 300 4.86 -39.51 -5.06
CA GLU A 300 4.87 -39.99 -3.66
C GLU A 300 5.72 -41.26 -3.50
N GLU A 301 5.66 -42.18 -4.44
CA GLU A 301 6.41 -43.42 -4.44
C GLU A 301 7.81 -43.29 -5.06
N HIS A 302 8.15 -42.08 -5.58
CA HIS A 302 9.44 -41.83 -6.25
C HIS A 302 9.71 -42.75 -7.45
N ARG A 303 8.66 -43.13 -8.19
CA ARG A 303 8.74 -43.95 -9.40
C ARG A 303 8.86 -43.06 -10.62
N PHE A 304 10.08 -42.94 -11.18
CA PHE A 304 10.36 -42.12 -12.35
C PHE A 304 10.65 -42.98 -13.57
N GLU A 305 10.31 -42.43 -14.73
CA GLU A 305 10.72 -43.05 -15.98
C GLU A 305 12.25 -43.15 -16.08
N PRO A 306 12.79 -44.30 -16.47
CA PRO A 306 14.21 -44.42 -16.70
C PRO A 306 14.63 -43.51 -17.86
N LEU A 307 15.81 -42.90 -17.72
CA LEU A 307 16.44 -42.21 -18.82
C LEU A 307 17.05 -43.24 -19.79
N GLU A 308 16.66 -43.08 -21.09
CA GLU A 308 17.13 -43.99 -22.13
C GLU A 308 18.40 -43.48 -22.80
N GLN A 309 18.58 -42.19 -22.91
CA GLN A 309 19.69 -41.52 -23.58
C GLN A 309 20.11 -40.24 -22.85
N ILE A 310 21.42 -39.95 -22.93
CA ILE A 310 22.05 -38.73 -22.43
C ILE A 310 22.80 -38.03 -23.57
N PHE A 311 22.98 -36.73 -23.45
CA PHE A 311 23.67 -35.94 -24.48
C PHE A 311 25.17 -36.11 -24.39
N TRP A 312 25.80 -36.29 -25.53
CA TRP A 312 27.25 -36.44 -25.67
C TRP A 312 27.78 -35.48 -26.73
N ARG A 313 28.98 -35.00 -26.52
CA ARG A 313 29.80 -34.23 -27.46
C ARG A 313 31.26 -34.61 -27.21
N GLU A 314 32.10 -34.66 -28.28
CA GLU A 314 33.50 -34.94 -28.13
C GLU A 314 34.19 -33.94 -27.20
N ALA A 315 34.95 -34.39 -26.23
CA ALA A 315 35.65 -33.58 -25.25
C ALA A 315 37.15 -33.41 -25.57
N ASP A 316 37.71 -34.33 -26.35
CA ASP A 316 39.13 -34.28 -26.80
C ASP A 316 39.19 -33.60 -28.17
N LEU A 317 38.98 -32.28 -28.17
CA LEU A 317 38.78 -31.51 -29.38
C LEU A 317 40.12 -31.27 -30.14
N PRO A 318 40.20 -31.57 -31.48
CA PRO A 318 41.29 -31.17 -32.31
C PRO A 318 41.33 -29.63 -32.42
N MET A 319 42.50 -29.06 -32.18
CA MET A 319 42.70 -27.60 -32.23
C MET A 319 43.57 -27.17 -33.41
N ASP A 320 43.64 -27.97 -34.47
CA ASP A 320 44.56 -27.73 -35.61
C ASP A 320 44.02 -26.64 -36.49
N ASP A 321 42.73 -26.65 -36.80
CA ASP A 321 42.00 -25.60 -37.54
C ASP A 321 40.53 -25.53 -37.09
N ILE A 322 39.80 -24.49 -37.54
CA ILE A 322 38.41 -24.22 -37.16
C ILE A 322 37.47 -25.32 -37.70
N ASP A 323 37.68 -25.73 -38.94
CA ASP A 323 36.75 -26.65 -39.61
C ASP A 323 36.81 -28.05 -38.96
N THR A 324 38.01 -28.54 -38.68
CA THR A 324 38.20 -29.80 -37.94
C THR A 324 37.62 -29.75 -36.56
N LEU A 325 37.74 -28.58 -35.90
CA LEU A 325 37.11 -28.38 -34.57
C LEU A 325 35.60 -28.45 -34.66
N ILE A 326 34.97 -27.79 -35.65
CA ILE A 326 33.50 -27.79 -35.85
C ILE A 326 33.04 -29.23 -36.19
N GLU A 327 33.75 -29.96 -37.05
CA GLU A 327 33.42 -31.33 -37.38
C GLU A 327 33.42 -32.21 -36.13
N ALA A 328 34.46 -32.13 -35.28
CA ALA A 328 34.50 -32.89 -34.01
C ALA A 328 33.41 -32.52 -33.03
N LEU A 329 33.00 -31.25 -32.96
CA LEU A 329 31.90 -30.80 -32.14
C LEU A 329 30.52 -31.29 -32.62
N LEU A 330 30.38 -31.58 -33.91
CA LEU A 330 29.17 -32.11 -34.56
C LEU A 330 29.12 -33.63 -34.63
N ASP A 331 30.18 -34.29 -34.21
CA ASP A 331 30.29 -35.74 -34.27
C ASP A 331 29.20 -36.45 -33.50
N ARG A 332 28.85 -37.66 -33.96
CA ARG A 332 27.76 -38.47 -33.37
C ARG A 332 28.30 -39.65 -32.64
N PRO A 333 27.83 -39.86 -31.40
CA PRO A 333 28.29 -40.99 -30.64
C PRO A 333 27.77 -42.34 -31.21
N GLU A 334 28.64 -43.34 -31.30
CA GLU A 334 28.27 -44.69 -31.73
C GLU A 334 27.75 -45.56 -30.55
N ARG A 335 28.02 -45.13 -29.32
CA ARG A 335 27.76 -45.90 -28.11
C ARG A 335 26.28 -45.87 -27.72
N ALA A 336 25.66 -47.01 -27.48
CA ALA A 336 24.28 -47.11 -26.99
C ALA A 336 24.06 -46.30 -25.69
N GLY A 337 22.96 -45.58 -25.60
CA GLY A 337 22.63 -44.72 -24.48
C GLY A 337 23.19 -43.29 -24.61
N LEU A 338 23.99 -43.00 -25.63
CA LEU A 338 24.44 -41.66 -25.95
C LEU A 338 23.72 -41.12 -27.19
N ARG A 339 23.48 -39.82 -27.21
CA ARG A 339 22.97 -39.08 -28.40
C ARG A 339 23.75 -37.79 -28.57
N ALA A 340 23.89 -37.32 -29.81
CA ALA A 340 24.56 -36.04 -30.06
C ALA A 340 23.88 -34.90 -29.29
N ALA A 341 24.70 -34.02 -28.68
CA ALA A 341 24.22 -32.82 -28.03
C ALA A 341 23.56 -31.92 -29.08
N PRO A 342 22.45 -31.21 -28.74
CA PRO A 342 21.94 -30.12 -29.57
C PRO A 342 23.03 -29.05 -29.74
N GLU A 343 22.86 -28.24 -30.78
CA GLU A 343 23.72 -27.09 -30.97
C GLU A 343 23.67 -26.18 -29.74
N ALA A 344 24.80 -26.07 -29.05
CA ALA A 344 25.00 -25.23 -27.88
C ALA A 344 25.50 -23.85 -28.33
N ILE A 345 25.38 -22.86 -27.44
CA ILE A 345 25.69 -21.46 -27.76
C ILE A 345 27.16 -21.24 -28.15
N ASP A 346 28.07 -22.02 -27.57
CA ASP A 346 29.50 -22.00 -27.86
C ASP A 346 29.79 -22.42 -29.31
N LEU A 347 29.14 -23.49 -29.80
CA LEU A 347 29.23 -23.93 -31.18
C LEU A 347 28.57 -22.93 -32.15
N ALA A 348 27.38 -22.44 -31.80
CA ALA A 348 26.68 -21.46 -32.64
C ALA A 348 27.51 -20.15 -32.81
N VAL A 349 28.14 -19.70 -31.74
CA VAL A 349 29.05 -18.52 -31.77
C VAL A 349 30.30 -18.83 -32.59
N LEU A 350 30.87 -20.05 -32.41
CA LEU A 350 32.04 -20.46 -33.23
C LEU A 350 31.70 -20.50 -34.70
N GLN A 351 30.58 -21.03 -35.12
CA GLN A 351 30.13 -21.09 -36.51
C GLN A 351 29.89 -19.66 -37.03
N TYR A 352 29.21 -18.79 -36.26
CA TYR A 352 29.04 -17.38 -36.64
C TYR A 352 30.36 -16.66 -36.85
N LEU A 353 31.35 -16.87 -35.97
CA LEU A 353 32.67 -16.27 -36.09
C LEU A 353 33.51 -16.89 -37.22
N ALA A 354 33.33 -18.17 -37.49
CA ALA A 354 34.01 -18.85 -38.59
C ALA A 354 33.62 -18.30 -39.96
N ASP A 355 32.46 -17.69 -40.13
CA ASP A 355 32.02 -17.04 -41.35
C ASP A 355 32.73 -15.68 -41.60
N LEU A 356 33.40 -15.11 -40.60
CA LEU A 356 34.07 -13.85 -40.69
C LEU A 356 35.50 -14.03 -41.26
N PRO A 357 35.86 -13.39 -42.41
CA PRO A 357 37.16 -13.54 -43.05
C PRO A 357 38.34 -13.18 -42.14
N ASP A 358 38.16 -12.17 -41.29
CA ASP A 358 39.19 -11.66 -40.38
C ASP A 358 39.48 -12.63 -39.25
N VAL A 359 38.47 -13.40 -38.81
CA VAL A 359 38.61 -14.46 -37.81
C VAL A 359 39.37 -15.63 -38.40
N ARG A 360 38.97 -16.12 -39.59
CA ARG A 360 39.65 -17.22 -40.26
C ARG A 360 41.11 -16.89 -40.58
N ALA A 361 41.42 -15.65 -40.99
CA ALA A 361 42.77 -15.26 -41.27
C ALA A 361 43.69 -15.31 -40.04
N ARG A 362 43.17 -15.06 -38.87
CA ARG A 362 43.94 -14.99 -37.59
C ARG A 362 43.94 -16.31 -36.81
N ALA A 363 42.91 -17.11 -36.91
CA ALA A 363 42.77 -18.38 -36.19
C ALA A 363 43.50 -19.52 -36.89
N ARG A 364 44.85 -19.35 -37.03
CA ARG A 364 45.71 -20.36 -37.62
C ARG A 364 46.62 -20.97 -36.60
N GLY A 365 46.65 -22.31 -36.62
CA GLY A 365 47.46 -23.09 -35.73
C GLY A 365 46.84 -23.31 -34.31
N ARG A 366 47.27 -24.37 -33.68
CA ARG A 366 46.66 -24.93 -32.44
C ARG A 366 46.44 -23.92 -31.31
N GLY A 367 47.40 -23.00 -31.12
CA GLY A 367 47.27 -22.00 -30.04
C GLY A 367 46.17 -20.96 -30.27
N GLN A 368 46.01 -20.53 -31.55
CA GLN A 368 45.00 -19.51 -31.87
C GLN A 368 43.59 -20.13 -31.94
N VAL A 369 43.44 -21.35 -32.47
CA VAL A 369 42.16 -22.06 -32.49
C VAL A 369 41.70 -22.39 -31.07
N ALA A 370 42.63 -22.82 -30.20
CA ALA A 370 42.30 -23.06 -28.79
C ALA A 370 41.84 -21.79 -28.05
N ARG A 371 42.47 -20.62 -28.33
CA ARG A 371 42.08 -19.33 -27.80
C ARG A 371 40.70 -18.84 -28.33
N LEU A 372 40.44 -19.07 -29.64
CA LEU A 372 39.15 -18.76 -30.24
C LEU A 372 38.04 -19.62 -29.57
N TRP A 373 38.28 -20.91 -29.45
CA TRP A 373 37.36 -21.82 -28.78
C TRP A 373 37.10 -21.41 -27.32
N ALA A 374 38.15 -21.07 -26.59
CA ALA A 374 38.01 -20.59 -25.21
C ALA A 374 37.19 -19.27 -25.14
N ALA A 375 37.31 -18.41 -26.15
CA ALA A 375 36.47 -17.20 -26.24
C ALA A 375 35.02 -17.54 -26.57
N CYS A 376 34.74 -18.45 -27.50
CA CYS A 376 33.40 -18.92 -27.84
C CYS A 376 32.72 -19.63 -26.66
N SER A 377 33.49 -20.23 -25.74
CA SER A 377 33.01 -20.91 -24.55
C SER A 377 32.64 -19.94 -23.39
N VAL A 378 32.72 -18.62 -23.57
CA VAL A 378 32.22 -17.65 -22.61
C VAL A 378 30.69 -17.74 -22.54
N PRO A 379 30.08 -17.97 -21.36
CA PRO A 379 28.64 -18.13 -21.25
C PRO A 379 27.85 -16.85 -21.56
N ASP A 380 26.72 -16.96 -22.28
CA ASP A 380 25.78 -15.87 -22.45
C ASP A 380 24.85 -15.72 -21.22
N PHE A 381 25.28 -14.94 -20.23
CA PHE A 381 24.48 -14.65 -19.04
C PHE A 381 23.37 -13.63 -19.30
N GLN A 382 23.41 -12.89 -20.41
CA GLN A 382 22.42 -11.87 -20.74
C GLN A 382 21.25 -12.41 -21.54
N LYS A 383 21.46 -13.51 -22.31
CA LYS A 383 20.45 -14.13 -23.17
C LYS A 383 19.80 -13.16 -24.17
N LEU A 384 20.61 -12.25 -24.74
CA LEU A 384 20.17 -11.23 -25.71
C LEU A 384 20.19 -11.74 -27.16
N GLY A 385 20.48 -13.02 -27.39
CA GLY A 385 20.55 -13.65 -28.70
C GLY A 385 21.98 -13.85 -29.19
N ILE A 386 22.16 -14.83 -30.08
CA ILE A 386 23.45 -15.30 -30.58
C ILE A 386 24.28 -14.16 -31.19
N GLU A 387 23.69 -13.34 -32.05
CA GLU A 387 24.37 -12.23 -32.72
C GLU A 387 24.96 -11.19 -31.74
N HIS A 388 24.20 -10.88 -30.67
CA HIS A 388 24.68 -9.92 -29.69
C HIS A 388 25.86 -10.50 -28.90
N HIS A 389 25.75 -11.74 -28.50
CA HIS A 389 26.81 -12.46 -27.79
C HIS A 389 28.05 -12.63 -28.67
N ALA A 390 27.88 -13.07 -29.94
CA ALA A 390 28.95 -13.25 -30.90
C ALA A 390 29.74 -11.94 -31.19
N ARG A 391 29.07 -10.78 -31.25
CA ARG A 391 29.75 -9.47 -31.36
C ARG A 391 30.65 -9.19 -30.15
N THR A 392 30.21 -9.51 -28.95
CA THR A 392 31.04 -9.39 -27.75
C THR A 392 32.25 -10.31 -27.81
N ILE A 393 32.05 -11.58 -28.20
CA ILE A 393 33.10 -12.57 -28.33
C ILE A 393 34.08 -12.20 -29.43
N HIS A 394 33.60 -11.68 -30.59
CA HIS A 394 34.46 -11.19 -31.68
C HIS A 394 35.37 -10.06 -31.19
N ARG A 395 34.87 -9.13 -30.39
CA ARG A 395 35.67 -8.06 -29.80
C ARG A 395 36.75 -8.59 -28.83
N LEU A 396 36.38 -9.54 -27.96
CA LEU A 396 37.34 -10.22 -27.10
C LEU A 396 38.40 -10.95 -27.91
N TRP A 397 37.99 -11.72 -28.94
CA TRP A 397 38.88 -12.42 -29.84
C TRP A 397 39.84 -11.49 -30.55
N THR A 398 39.36 -10.32 -30.97
CA THR A 398 40.23 -9.31 -31.63
C THR A 398 41.41 -8.93 -30.71
N TRP A 399 41.16 -8.69 -29.43
CA TRP A 399 42.24 -8.41 -28.47
C TRP A 399 43.14 -9.63 -28.19
N LEU A 400 42.55 -10.80 -28.06
CA LEU A 400 43.28 -12.02 -27.76
C LEU A 400 44.14 -12.54 -28.90
N SER A 401 43.81 -12.16 -30.19
CA SER A 401 44.52 -12.61 -31.39
C SER A 401 45.51 -11.60 -31.93
N GLN A 402 45.58 -10.40 -31.38
CA GLN A 402 46.43 -9.29 -31.87
C GLN A 402 47.31 -8.72 -30.75
N GLY A 403 48.36 -8.00 -31.13
CA GLY A 403 49.22 -7.25 -30.21
C GLY A 403 49.87 -8.15 -29.15
N SER A 404 49.69 -7.81 -27.89
CA SER A 404 50.21 -8.59 -26.75
C SER A 404 49.44 -9.90 -26.49
N GLY A 405 48.32 -10.12 -27.18
CA GLY A 405 47.41 -11.24 -26.89
C GLY A 405 46.64 -11.09 -25.59
N HIS A 406 46.59 -9.90 -25.02
CA HIS A 406 45.85 -9.57 -23.82
C HIS A 406 44.79 -8.50 -24.10
N ILE A 407 43.68 -8.58 -23.37
CA ILE A 407 42.64 -7.55 -23.38
C ILE A 407 43.19 -6.30 -22.70
N PRO A 408 43.12 -5.10 -23.32
CA PRO A 408 43.56 -3.86 -22.68
C PRO A 408 42.80 -3.60 -21.36
N GLN A 409 43.57 -3.33 -20.32
CA GLN A 409 43.06 -3.17 -18.97
C GLN A 409 42.09 -1.97 -18.86
N ASP A 410 42.44 -0.84 -19.50
CA ASP A 410 41.58 0.36 -19.50
C ASP A 410 40.25 0.10 -20.20
N TRP A 411 40.28 -0.63 -21.32
CA TRP A 411 39.04 -0.99 -22.00
C TRP A 411 38.17 -1.90 -21.17
N PHE A 412 38.76 -2.89 -20.49
CA PHE A 412 38.04 -3.78 -19.59
C PHE A 412 37.44 -3.01 -18.41
N ALA A 413 38.22 -2.10 -17.79
CA ALA A 413 37.76 -1.26 -16.70
C ALA A 413 36.59 -0.33 -17.15
N ALA A 414 36.67 0.21 -18.38
CA ALA A 414 35.60 1.02 -18.96
C ALA A 414 34.27 0.22 -19.15
N GLN A 415 34.38 -1.09 -19.50
CA GLN A 415 33.17 -1.93 -19.57
C GLN A 415 32.52 -2.10 -18.19
N LEU A 416 33.31 -2.31 -17.14
CA LEU A 416 32.79 -2.38 -15.78
C LEU A 416 32.18 -1.04 -15.31
N ALA A 417 32.84 0.08 -15.60
CA ALA A 417 32.36 1.41 -15.24
C ALA A 417 31.00 1.75 -15.88
N ARG A 418 30.75 1.31 -17.13
CA ARG A 418 29.44 1.48 -17.78
C ARG A 418 28.30 0.74 -17.08
N LEU A 419 28.62 -0.33 -16.35
CA LEU A 419 27.64 -1.14 -15.61
C LEU A 419 27.48 -0.69 -14.16
N ASP A 420 28.33 0.22 -13.68
CA ASP A 420 28.32 0.71 -12.30
C ASP A 420 27.22 1.75 -12.07
N ASN A 421 25.98 1.26 -12.07
CA ASN A 421 24.80 2.06 -11.76
C ASN A 421 23.81 1.20 -10.94
N VAL A 422 23.65 1.54 -9.67
CA VAL A 422 22.74 0.84 -8.73
C VAL A 422 21.29 1.32 -8.84
N GLN A 423 20.99 2.32 -9.67
CA GLN A 423 19.65 2.83 -9.88
C GLN A 423 18.91 1.99 -10.93
N GLY A 424 17.61 1.85 -10.78
CA GLY A 424 16.73 1.15 -11.72
C GLY A 424 15.79 0.17 -11.06
N ASP A 425 14.93 -0.41 -11.88
CA ASP A 425 14.00 -1.46 -11.45
C ASP A 425 14.69 -2.84 -11.33
N VAL A 426 13.95 -3.83 -10.92
CA VAL A 426 14.45 -5.20 -10.72
C VAL A 426 15.05 -5.78 -12.00
N ASP A 427 14.42 -5.50 -13.15
CA ASP A 427 14.82 -6.07 -14.43
C ASP A 427 16.10 -5.41 -14.96
N ALA A 428 16.23 -4.09 -14.81
CA ALA A 428 17.45 -3.35 -15.16
C ALA A 428 18.65 -3.78 -14.31
N LEU A 429 18.45 -3.96 -12.99
CA LEU A 429 19.51 -4.43 -12.09
C LEU A 429 19.92 -5.89 -12.41
N ALA A 430 18.95 -6.78 -12.66
CA ALA A 430 19.21 -8.15 -13.05
C ALA A 430 20.00 -8.25 -14.38
N GLY A 431 19.63 -7.42 -15.38
CA GLY A 431 20.34 -7.33 -16.64
C GLY A 431 21.79 -6.87 -16.48
N ARG A 432 22.06 -5.86 -15.63
CA ARG A 432 23.44 -5.40 -15.34
C ARG A 432 24.24 -6.50 -14.62
N ILE A 433 23.65 -7.21 -13.67
CA ILE A 433 24.32 -8.35 -13.01
C ILE A 433 24.69 -9.42 -14.04
N GLY A 434 23.77 -9.75 -14.97
CA GLY A 434 24.07 -10.67 -16.08
C GLY A 434 25.27 -10.22 -16.92
N ALA A 435 25.34 -8.92 -17.23
CA ALA A 435 26.47 -8.35 -17.95
C ALA A 435 27.78 -8.40 -17.15
N VAL A 436 27.76 -8.03 -15.87
CA VAL A 436 28.96 -8.09 -15.01
C VAL A 436 29.50 -9.51 -14.90
N ARG A 437 28.66 -10.54 -14.90
CA ARG A 437 29.06 -11.94 -14.83
C ARG A 437 29.88 -12.38 -16.05
N ILE A 438 29.61 -11.81 -17.24
CA ILE A 438 30.47 -12.05 -18.41
C ILE A 438 31.90 -11.55 -18.13
N TRP A 439 32.01 -10.34 -17.60
CA TRP A 439 33.31 -9.75 -17.27
C TRP A 439 34.00 -10.46 -16.08
N ALA A 440 33.24 -10.91 -15.08
CA ALA A 440 33.79 -11.73 -14.01
C ALA A 440 34.37 -13.04 -14.55
N TYR A 441 33.66 -13.70 -15.49
CA TYR A 441 34.16 -14.91 -16.15
C TYR A 441 35.43 -14.64 -16.95
N VAL A 442 35.48 -13.57 -17.73
CA VAL A 442 36.66 -13.17 -18.52
C VAL A 442 37.87 -12.88 -17.61
N ALA A 443 37.63 -12.23 -16.45
CA ALA A 443 38.69 -11.87 -15.51
C ALA A 443 39.29 -13.11 -14.76
N GLN A 444 38.60 -14.26 -14.77
CA GLN A 444 39.12 -15.49 -14.18
C GLN A 444 40.03 -16.28 -15.14
N ARG A 445 40.22 -15.82 -16.38
CA ARG A 445 41.14 -16.42 -17.33
C ARG A 445 42.53 -15.84 -17.11
N ASP A 446 43.48 -16.69 -16.68
CA ASP A 446 44.82 -16.28 -16.24
C ASP A 446 45.65 -15.61 -17.35
N ASP A 447 45.40 -15.97 -18.64
CA ASP A 447 46.13 -15.53 -19.83
C ASP A 447 45.42 -14.47 -20.68
N TRP A 448 44.29 -13.93 -20.22
CA TRP A 448 43.51 -12.96 -20.99
C TRP A 448 43.74 -11.49 -20.59
N LEU A 449 44.19 -11.27 -19.37
CA LEU A 449 44.44 -9.93 -18.81
C LEU A 449 45.87 -9.89 -18.21
N ALA A 450 46.52 -8.72 -18.30
CA ALA A 450 47.82 -8.52 -17.69
C ALA A 450 47.76 -8.56 -16.13
N GLN A 451 46.62 -8.12 -15.55
CA GLN A 451 46.38 -8.11 -14.11
C GLN A 451 45.00 -8.72 -13.79
N PRO A 452 44.84 -10.04 -13.94
CA PRO A 452 43.56 -10.70 -13.83
C PRO A 452 42.99 -10.60 -12.41
N VAL A 453 43.80 -10.69 -11.35
CA VAL A 453 43.37 -10.67 -9.95
C VAL A 453 42.68 -9.34 -9.59
N GLU A 454 43.25 -8.21 -10.02
CA GLU A 454 42.67 -6.90 -9.75
C GLU A 454 41.33 -6.72 -10.49
N MET A 455 41.27 -7.09 -11.76
CA MET A 455 40.03 -6.97 -12.54
C MET A 455 38.94 -7.90 -12.04
N ALA A 456 39.29 -9.11 -11.62
CA ALA A 456 38.35 -10.05 -10.99
C ALA A 456 37.81 -9.49 -9.67
N ALA A 457 38.66 -8.85 -8.85
CA ALA A 457 38.22 -8.20 -7.61
C ALA A 457 37.26 -7.04 -7.88
N ARG A 458 37.54 -6.18 -8.90
CA ARG A 458 36.65 -5.10 -9.32
C ARG A 458 35.31 -5.60 -9.83
N ALA A 459 35.29 -6.62 -10.68
CA ALA A 459 34.06 -7.23 -11.20
C ALA A 459 33.22 -7.82 -10.06
N ARG A 460 33.85 -8.51 -9.09
CA ARG A 460 33.16 -9.05 -7.91
C ARG A 460 32.57 -7.96 -7.05
N ALA A 461 33.31 -6.90 -6.73
CA ALA A 461 32.81 -5.79 -5.92
C ALA A 461 31.62 -5.10 -6.59
N LEU A 462 31.62 -4.98 -7.93
CA LEU A 462 30.49 -4.45 -8.68
C LEU A 462 29.28 -5.39 -8.64
N GLU A 463 29.48 -6.70 -8.82
CA GLU A 463 28.42 -7.71 -8.71
C GLU A 463 27.77 -7.68 -7.31
N GLU A 464 28.57 -7.53 -6.25
CA GLU A 464 28.07 -7.43 -4.87
C GLU A 464 27.20 -6.18 -4.69
N ARG A 465 27.67 -4.99 -5.11
CA ARG A 465 26.86 -3.75 -5.02
C ARG A 465 25.54 -3.82 -5.79
N LEU A 466 25.57 -4.35 -7.00
CA LEU A 466 24.35 -4.52 -7.81
C LEU A 466 23.42 -5.58 -7.18
N SER A 467 23.98 -6.63 -6.58
CA SER A 467 23.21 -7.67 -5.88
C SER A 467 22.50 -7.13 -4.66
N ASP A 468 23.16 -6.26 -3.88
CA ASP A 468 22.56 -5.61 -2.71
C ASP A 468 21.44 -4.65 -3.14
N ALA A 469 21.69 -3.85 -4.20
CA ALA A 469 20.65 -2.98 -4.76
C ALA A 469 19.44 -3.79 -5.27
N LEU A 470 19.67 -4.91 -5.97
CA LEU A 470 18.62 -5.80 -6.44
C LEU A 470 17.84 -6.43 -5.27
N HIS A 471 18.54 -6.89 -4.22
CA HIS A 471 17.89 -7.40 -3.01
C HIS A 471 16.99 -6.32 -2.38
N GLY A 472 17.49 -5.09 -2.28
CA GLY A 472 16.73 -3.93 -1.79
C GLY A 472 15.48 -3.66 -2.62
N ALA A 473 15.61 -3.65 -3.95
CA ALA A 473 14.50 -3.43 -4.89
C ALA A 473 13.44 -4.55 -4.80
N LEU A 474 13.85 -5.82 -4.73
CA LEU A 474 12.95 -6.96 -4.52
C LEU A 474 12.21 -6.84 -3.18
N LYS A 475 12.91 -6.50 -2.11
CA LYS A 475 12.31 -6.30 -0.78
C LYS A 475 11.29 -5.16 -0.79
N GLN A 476 11.61 -4.05 -1.43
CA GLN A 476 10.70 -2.91 -1.56
C GLN A 476 9.45 -3.26 -2.39
N ARG A 477 9.63 -4.00 -3.48
CA ARG A 477 8.53 -4.35 -4.40
C ARG A 477 7.61 -5.43 -3.84
N PHE A 478 8.15 -6.47 -3.18
CA PHE A 478 7.40 -7.69 -2.87
C PHE A 478 7.20 -8.00 -1.38
N VAL A 479 7.76 -7.17 -0.47
CA VAL A 479 7.59 -7.37 0.98
C VAL A 479 6.93 -6.15 1.59
N ASP A 480 5.78 -6.35 2.20
CA ASP A 480 5.14 -5.35 3.04
C ASP A 480 5.53 -5.59 4.50
N ARG A 481 6.54 -4.86 4.97
CA ARG A 481 7.07 -5.00 6.34
C ARG A 481 6.00 -4.77 7.41
N ARG A 482 5.03 -3.88 7.14
CA ARG A 482 3.95 -3.54 8.07
C ARG A 482 2.97 -4.71 8.20
N ALA A 483 2.52 -5.25 7.07
CA ALA A 483 1.62 -6.39 7.05
C ALA A 483 2.29 -7.67 7.57
N SER A 484 3.56 -7.91 7.24
CA SER A 484 4.31 -9.09 7.69
C SER A 484 4.52 -9.11 9.21
N ALA A 485 4.83 -7.97 9.83
CA ALA A 485 5.01 -7.86 11.28
C ALA A 485 3.70 -8.16 12.03
N LEU A 486 2.57 -7.69 11.51
CA LEU A 486 1.24 -7.89 12.09
C LEU A 486 0.72 -9.33 11.94
N LEU A 487 0.97 -9.96 10.78
CA LEU A 487 0.50 -11.32 10.49
C LEU A 487 1.30 -12.40 11.23
N ARG A 488 2.60 -12.17 11.49
CA ARG A 488 3.45 -13.11 12.24
C ARG A 488 2.99 -13.32 13.68
N ARG A 489 2.47 -12.27 14.32
CA ARG A 489 2.10 -12.28 15.74
C ARG A 489 0.62 -12.48 16.00
N GLY A 490 -0.22 -12.50 14.97
CA GLY A 490 -1.67 -12.74 15.07
C GLY A 490 -2.07 -14.18 15.44
N GLY A 491 -1.12 -15.12 15.48
CA GLY A 491 -1.33 -16.51 15.92
C GLY A 491 -1.14 -16.75 17.43
N ASP A 492 -0.35 -15.90 18.10
CA ASP A 492 -0.13 -15.96 19.54
C ASP A 492 -0.78 -14.75 20.21
N ALA A 493 -1.94 -14.98 20.81
CA ALA A 493 -2.73 -13.96 21.53
C ALA A 493 -2.02 -13.36 22.77
N LYS A 494 -0.78 -13.76 23.07
CA LYS A 494 0.02 -13.35 24.23
C LYS A 494 1.34 -12.62 23.90
N ALA A 495 1.69 -12.43 22.65
CA ALA A 495 2.94 -11.72 22.32
C ALA A 495 2.78 -10.21 22.52
N PHE A 496 3.65 -9.62 23.36
CA PHE A 496 3.73 -8.18 23.63
C PHE A 496 4.22 -7.45 22.37
N LEU A 497 3.31 -6.78 21.66
CA LEU A 497 3.65 -5.77 20.66
C LEU A 497 3.91 -4.46 21.41
N SER A 498 5.10 -3.84 21.30
CA SER A 498 5.29 -2.47 21.74
C SER A 498 4.54 -1.54 20.78
N VAL A 499 3.53 -0.87 21.30
CA VAL A 499 2.84 0.22 20.60
C VAL A 499 3.32 1.50 21.27
N ASP A 500 4.07 2.31 20.54
CA ASP A 500 4.59 3.58 21.02
C ASP A 500 3.90 4.74 20.31
N VAL A 501 3.59 5.81 21.06
CA VAL A 501 3.03 7.04 20.54
C VAL A 501 4.05 8.14 20.77
N ASP A 502 4.59 8.75 19.73
CA ASP A 502 5.55 9.84 19.87
C ASP A 502 4.87 11.18 20.20
N GLY A 503 5.66 12.21 20.56
CA GLY A 503 5.15 13.54 20.89
C GLY A 503 4.41 14.25 19.73
N ALA A 504 4.55 13.77 18.49
CA ALA A 504 3.82 14.26 17.32
C ALA A 504 2.53 13.46 17.06
N GLY A 505 2.20 12.49 17.93
CA GLY A 505 1.03 11.64 17.80
C GLY A 505 1.17 10.52 16.78
N ASN A 506 2.38 10.23 16.26
CA ASN A 506 2.57 9.09 15.38
C ASN A 506 2.55 7.81 16.21
N VAL A 507 1.73 6.86 15.78
CA VAL A 507 1.62 5.55 16.40
C VAL A 507 2.51 4.58 15.65
N THR A 508 3.46 3.98 16.35
CA THR A 508 4.38 2.98 15.82
C THR A 508 4.18 1.64 16.51
N VAL A 509 4.34 0.56 15.75
CA VAL A 509 4.38 -0.82 16.25
C VAL A 509 5.72 -1.41 15.84
N ASP A 510 6.54 -1.80 16.81
CA ASP A 510 7.92 -2.28 16.58
C ASP A 510 8.72 -1.30 15.67
N GLY A 511 8.59 0.01 15.90
CA GLY A 511 9.28 1.05 15.11
C GLY A 511 8.65 1.35 13.73
N HIS A 512 7.57 0.69 13.34
CA HIS A 512 6.87 0.94 12.08
C HIS A 512 5.62 1.79 12.30
N ARG A 513 5.55 2.96 11.65
CA ARG A 513 4.39 3.85 11.72
C ARG A 513 3.17 3.16 11.11
N ILE A 514 2.09 3.06 11.92
CA ILE A 514 0.82 2.46 11.51
C ILE A 514 -0.31 3.48 11.34
N GLY A 515 -0.12 4.68 11.88
CA GLY A 515 -1.10 5.74 11.81
C GLY A 515 -0.73 6.92 12.71
N THR A 516 -1.70 7.80 12.95
CA THR A 516 -1.55 8.96 13.83
C THR A 516 -2.71 9.08 14.80
N MET A 517 -2.43 9.51 16.03
CA MET A 517 -3.43 9.97 16.98
C MET A 517 -3.80 11.42 16.67
N ARG A 518 -5.07 11.71 16.53
CA ARG A 518 -5.61 13.08 16.50
C ARG A 518 -6.62 13.23 17.63
N GLY A 519 -6.19 13.84 18.73
CA GLY A 519 -6.95 13.78 19.97
C GLY A 519 -7.17 12.33 20.41
N PHE A 520 -8.39 11.95 20.69
CA PHE A 520 -8.77 10.60 21.12
C PHE A 520 -9.03 9.63 19.96
N ARG A 521 -8.81 10.04 18.69
CA ARG A 521 -9.02 9.21 17.51
C ARG A 521 -7.70 8.70 16.94
N PHE A 522 -7.62 7.40 16.75
CA PHE A 522 -6.56 6.79 15.95
C PHE A 522 -6.96 6.82 14.47
N ILE A 523 -6.13 7.43 13.64
CA ILE A 523 -6.29 7.50 12.19
C ILE A 523 -5.23 6.61 11.57
N VAL A 524 -5.67 5.53 10.92
CA VAL A 524 -4.79 4.62 10.18
C VAL A 524 -4.19 5.36 8.99
N ASP A 525 -2.92 5.07 8.68
CA ASP A 525 -2.23 5.63 7.52
C ASP A 525 -3.11 5.50 6.25
N PRO A 526 -3.33 6.58 5.48
CA PRO A 526 -4.14 6.55 4.26
C PRO A 526 -3.68 5.53 3.24
N LEU A 527 -2.37 5.22 3.21
CA LEU A 527 -1.75 4.24 2.34
C LEU A 527 -2.04 2.78 2.73
N ALA A 528 -2.60 2.53 3.92
CA ALA A 528 -2.99 1.19 4.36
C ALA A 528 -4.25 0.71 3.63
N ARG A 529 -4.26 -0.56 3.20
CA ARG A 529 -5.38 -1.17 2.45
C ARG A 529 -6.58 -1.51 3.33
N ALA A 530 -7.76 -1.69 2.74
CA ALA A 530 -9.01 -1.88 3.48
C ALA A 530 -8.98 -3.05 4.48
N ASN A 531 -8.35 -4.18 4.13
CA ASN A 531 -8.19 -5.33 5.03
C ASN A 531 -7.18 -5.08 6.16
N GLU A 532 -6.14 -4.30 5.87
CA GLU A 532 -5.13 -3.89 6.84
C GLU A 532 -5.70 -2.88 7.84
N LYS A 533 -6.52 -1.92 7.36
CA LYS A 533 -7.19 -0.93 8.22
C LYS A 533 -7.97 -1.60 9.34
N ARG A 534 -8.67 -2.68 9.05
CA ARG A 534 -9.47 -3.41 10.05
C ARG A 534 -8.61 -4.12 11.09
N LEU A 535 -7.50 -4.73 10.67
CA LEU A 535 -6.55 -5.40 11.57
C LEU A 535 -5.75 -4.39 12.40
N LEU A 536 -5.31 -3.29 11.79
CA LEU A 536 -4.58 -2.21 12.45
C LEU A 536 -5.45 -1.49 13.48
N LEU A 537 -6.73 -1.22 13.16
CA LEU A 537 -7.70 -0.67 14.10
C LEU A 537 -7.89 -1.60 15.30
N ALA A 538 -8.12 -2.89 15.08
CA ALA A 538 -8.33 -3.85 16.17
C ALA A 538 -7.08 -4.07 17.05
N ALA A 539 -5.88 -3.99 16.48
CA ALA A 539 -4.62 -4.05 17.23
C ALA A 539 -4.37 -2.77 18.03
N ALA A 540 -4.63 -1.61 17.41
CA ALA A 540 -4.49 -0.30 18.04
C ALA A 540 -5.51 -0.09 19.17
N GLU A 541 -6.78 -0.41 18.96
CA GLU A 541 -7.85 -0.28 19.97
C GLU A 541 -7.54 -1.03 21.26
N ARG A 542 -6.94 -2.20 21.17
CA ARG A 542 -6.58 -2.99 22.36
C ARG A 542 -5.40 -2.44 23.15
N ARG A 543 -4.47 -1.74 22.50
CA ARG A 543 -3.20 -1.32 23.10
C ARG A 543 -3.11 0.16 23.40
N LEU A 544 -3.82 0.99 22.63
CA LEU A 544 -3.92 2.43 22.87
C LEU A 544 -4.81 2.77 24.07
N GLY A 545 -5.56 1.80 24.63
CA GLY A 545 -6.46 2.01 25.77
C GLY A 545 -5.76 2.62 27.00
N ALA A 546 -4.54 2.21 27.32
CA ALA A 546 -3.78 2.80 28.41
C ALA A 546 -3.43 4.28 28.13
N HIS A 547 -2.92 4.58 26.93
CA HIS A 547 -2.60 5.94 26.50
C HIS A 547 -3.85 6.83 26.44
N LEU A 548 -4.96 6.33 25.93
CA LEU A 548 -6.23 7.06 25.91
C LEU A 548 -6.76 7.34 27.33
N ASN A 549 -6.56 6.41 28.29
CA ASN A 549 -6.90 6.63 29.68
C ASN A 549 -6.04 7.72 30.32
N GLU A 550 -4.72 7.74 30.07
CA GLU A 550 -3.82 8.79 30.53
C GLU A 550 -4.22 10.16 29.98
N MET A 551 -4.52 10.25 28.68
CA MET A 551 -5.03 11.47 28.04
C MET A 551 -6.36 11.92 28.66
N ALA A 552 -7.28 10.98 28.95
CA ALA A 552 -8.55 11.31 29.57
C ALA A 552 -8.37 11.81 31.00
N GLN A 553 -7.45 11.24 31.79
CA GLN A 553 -7.09 11.74 33.10
C GLN A 553 -6.48 13.14 33.04
N ALA A 554 -5.61 13.38 32.05
CA ALA A 554 -5.08 14.71 31.82
C ALA A 554 -6.20 15.73 31.50
N LEU A 555 -7.20 15.36 30.68
CA LEU A 555 -8.36 16.18 30.37
C LEU A 555 -9.19 16.49 31.63
N LEU A 556 -9.34 15.53 32.55
CA LEU A 556 -10.03 15.75 33.82
C LEU A 556 -9.32 16.75 34.75
N ALA A 557 -8.00 16.82 34.69
CA ALA A 557 -7.16 17.64 35.57
C ALA A 557 -6.96 19.07 35.06
N VAL A 558 -7.29 19.41 33.81
CA VAL A 558 -7.02 20.74 33.25
C VAL A 558 -8.05 21.79 33.65
N ASP A 559 -7.58 23.05 33.62
CA ASP A 559 -8.40 24.22 33.89
C ASP A 559 -9.41 24.50 32.74
N ASP A 560 -10.43 25.29 33.04
CA ASP A 560 -11.46 25.71 32.07
C ASP A 560 -10.91 26.46 30.86
N LYS A 561 -9.74 27.07 30.96
CA LYS A 561 -9.07 27.81 29.89
C LYS A 561 -8.54 26.90 28.77
N ALA A 562 -8.35 25.61 29.06
CA ALA A 562 -7.89 24.64 28.08
C ALA A 562 -8.98 24.23 27.08
N PHE A 563 -10.25 24.52 27.38
CA PHE A 563 -11.36 24.19 26.50
C PHE A 563 -11.84 25.41 25.72
N THR A 564 -12.18 25.22 24.47
CA THR A 564 -12.75 26.27 23.60
C THR A 564 -13.98 25.76 22.88
N LEU A 565 -14.91 26.70 22.56
CA LEU A 565 -16.08 26.40 21.74
C LEU A 565 -15.78 26.68 20.27
N ALA A 566 -15.84 25.64 19.43
CA ALA A 566 -15.83 25.81 17.98
C ALA A 566 -17.28 25.80 17.45
N SER A 567 -17.63 26.84 16.75
CA SER A 567 -18.98 27.02 16.17
C SER A 567 -18.89 27.59 14.75
N PRO A 568 -18.29 26.86 13.80
CA PRO A 568 -18.13 27.33 12.42
C PRO A 568 -19.51 27.41 11.74
N PRO A 569 -19.74 28.40 10.88
CA PRO A 569 -20.99 28.50 10.10
C PRO A 569 -21.20 27.21 9.28
N GLY A 570 -22.43 26.67 9.34
CA GLY A 570 -22.79 25.43 8.65
C GLY A 570 -22.26 24.13 9.29
N GLY A 571 -21.41 24.22 10.34
CA GLY A 571 -20.85 23.08 11.06
C GLY A 571 -21.57 22.82 12.38
N ASP A 572 -21.04 21.82 13.13
CA ASP A 572 -21.52 21.47 14.45
C ASP A 572 -20.87 22.32 15.55
N ALA A 573 -21.60 22.57 16.64
CA ALA A 573 -21.05 23.20 17.84
C ALA A 573 -20.25 22.14 18.64
N GLN A 574 -18.93 22.32 18.73
CA GLN A 574 -18.02 21.35 19.34
C GLN A 574 -17.20 21.98 20.46
N ILE A 575 -16.97 21.20 21.51
CA ILE A 575 -16.00 21.52 22.56
C ILE A 575 -14.64 20.97 22.13
N ILE A 576 -13.66 21.84 22.06
CA ILE A 576 -12.30 21.56 21.59
C ILE A 576 -11.36 21.55 22.80
N TRP A 577 -10.48 20.54 22.86
CA TRP A 577 -9.36 20.44 23.80
C TRP A 577 -8.07 20.12 23.03
N ASN A 578 -7.00 20.85 23.25
CA ASN A 578 -5.72 20.70 22.52
C ASN A 578 -5.88 20.66 20.98
N GLY A 579 -6.80 21.51 20.44
CA GLY A 579 -7.04 21.59 19.02
C GLY A 579 -7.92 20.46 18.44
N HIS A 580 -8.42 19.53 19.27
CA HIS A 580 -9.24 18.40 18.84
C HIS A 580 -10.62 18.40 19.48
N PRO A 581 -11.68 17.97 18.75
CA PRO A 581 -13.02 17.89 19.30
C PRO A 581 -13.10 16.78 20.35
N VAL A 582 -13.67 17.10 21.51
CA VAL A 582 -13.91 16.15 22.62
C VAL A 582 -15.39 15.86 22.83
N ALA A 583 -16.26 16.83 22.48
CA ALA A 583 -17.70 16.63 22.52
C ALA A 583 -18.42 17.52 21.50
N THR A 584 -19.59 17.08 21.07
CA THR A 584 -20.50 17.82 20.19
C THR A 584 -21.77 18.13 20.97
N LEU A 585 -22.24 19.40 20.93
CA LEU A 585 -23.47 19.84 21.55
C LEU A 585 -24.67 19.52 20.66
N LYS A 586 -25.74 19.02 21.25
CA LYS A 586 -27.02 18.73 20.60
C LYS A 586 -28.19 19.47 21.28
N ALA A 587 -29.32 19.53 20.61
CA ALA A 587 -30.54 20.08 21.21
C ALA A 587 -30.95 19.29 22.45
N GLY A 588 -31.15 19.97 23.57
CA GLY A 588 -31.71 19.42 24.79
C GLY A 588 -33.16 19.82 24.99
N GLN A 589 -33.76 19.39 26.11
CA GLN A 589 -35.14 19.70 26.45
C GLN A 589 -35.39 21.22 26.73
N ARG A 590 -34.37 21.91 27.25
CA ARG A 590 -34.41 23.36 27.53
C ARG A 590 -33.25 24.06 26.83
N LEU A 591 -33.39 25.35 26.52
CA LEU A 591 -32.39 26.13 25.83
C LEU A 591 -31.01 26.09 26.54
N LEU A 592 -31.01 26.24 27.87
CA LEU A 592 -29.79 26.26 28.69
C LEU A 592 -29.32 24.86 29.18
N ALA A 593 -29.92 23.78 28.68
CA ALA A 593 -29.56 22.41 28.98
C ALA A 593 -29.34 21.61 27.68
N PRO A 594 -28.36 22.00 26.83
CA PRO A 594 -28.05 21.23 25.63
C PRO A 594 -27.50 19.85 26.01
N GLU A 595 -27.83 18.82 25.22
CA GLU A 595 -27.26 17.50 25.37
C GLU A 595 -25.85 17.47 24.79
N MET A 596 -24.98 16.64 25.37
CA MET A 596 -23.58 16.54 24.96
C MET A 596 -23.28 15.11 24.54
N THR A 597 -22.80 14.94 23.33
CA THR A 597 -22.32 13.67 22.80
C THR A 597 -20.79 13.71 22.78
N LEU A 598 -20.15 12.78 23.51
CA LEU A 598 -18.69 12.64 23.50
C LEU A 598 -18.19 12.21 22.13
N ASP A 599 -16.96 12.58 21.79
CA ASP A 599 -16.30 12.12 20.56
C ASP A 599 -16.18 10.59 20.55
N ALA A 600 -16.22 9.97 19.36
CA ALA A 600 -16.19 8.53 19.20
C ALA A 600 -14.96 7.86 19.84
N GLY A 601 -13.82 8.57 19.88
CA GLY A 601 -12.61 8.08 20.55
C GLY A 601 -12.76 7.95 22.08
N LEU A 602 -13.50 8.86 22.71
CA LEU A 602 -13.81 8.82 24.15
C LEU A 602 -14.85 7.75 24.50
N SER A 603 -15.69 7.35 23.55
CA SER A 603 -16.72 6.32 23.78
C SER A 603 -16.15 4.91 23.93
N SER A 604 -14.87 4.70 23.61
CA SER A 604 -14.16 3.42 23.80
C SER A 604 -13.53 3.25 25.18
N LEU A 605 -13.53 4.31 26.02
CA LEU A 605 -13.02 4.27 27.39
C LEU A 605 -13.97 3.54 28.34
N VAL A 606 -13.47 3.21 29.54
CA VAL A 606 -14.32 2.62 30.58
C VAL A 606 -15.42 3.59 31.03
N PRO A 607 -16.62 3.09 31.42
CA PRO A 607 -17.80 3.92 31.73
C PRO A 607 -17.55 4.99 32.80
N GLU A 608 -16.72 4.69 33.80
CA GLU A 608 -16.40 5.63 34.90
C GLU A 608 -15.62 6.85 34.39
N ILE A 609 -14.65 6.63 33.50
CA ILE A 609 -13.87 7.72 32.90
C ILE A 609 -14.74 8.53 31.93
N GLN A 610 -15.60 7.86 31.15
CA GLN A 610 -16.54 8.56 30.27
C GLN A 610 -17.48 9.48 31.05
N GLN A 611 -17.97 9.00 32.21
CA GLN A 611 -18.84 9.81 33.07
C GLN A 611 -18.08 10.98 33.66
N GLY A 612 -16.84 10.75 34.16
CA GLY A 612 -16.00 11.84 34.66
C GLY A 612 -15.75 12.91 33.61
N VAL A 613 -15.46 12.53 32.36
CA VAL A 613 -15.30 13.49 31.24
C VAL A 613 -16.59 14.26 30.96
N ARG A 614 -17.77 13.58 30.98
CA ARG A 614 -19.07 14.27 30.81
C ARG A 614 -19.30 15.30 31.91
N ASP A 615 -19.05 14.92 33.17
CA ASP A 615 -19.23 15.79 34.32
C ASP A 615 -18.30 16.98 34.27
N ARG A 616 -17.03 16.78 33.89
CA ARG A 616 -16.03 17.84 33.73
C ARG A 616 -16.44 18.83 32.62
N LEU A 617 -16.89 18.34 31.48
CA LEU A 617 -17.33 19.17 30.37
C LEU A 617 -18.67 19.88 30.68
N ALA A 618 -19.57 19.23 31.43
CA ALA A 618 -20.82 19.85 31.90
C ALA A 618 -20.54 21.00 32.89
N LEU A 619 -19.58 20.79 33.80
CA LEU A 619 -19.11 21.85 34.70
C LEU A 619 -18.51 23.03 33.91
N TRP A 620 -17.66 22.74 32.93
CA TRP A 620 -17.12 23.78 32.06
C TRP A 620 -18.23 24.56 31.33
N LEU A 621 -19.20 23.83 30.76
CA LEU A 621 -20.34 24.46 30.05
C LEU A 621 -21.15 25.39 30.96
N LYS A 622 -21.42 24.95 32.22
CA LYS A 622 -22.08 25.74 33.24
C LYS A 622 -21.28 27.03 33.54
N ASN A 623 -19.96 26.89 33.76
CA ASN A 623 -19.08 28.03 34.03
C ASN A 623 -19.05 29.02 32.84
N GLN A 624 -19.11 28.52 31.59
CA GLN A 624 -19.19 29.37 30.41
C GLN A 624 -20.53 30.13 30.34
N PHE A 625 -21.66 29.50 30.70
CA PHE A 625 -22.95 30.16 30.77
C PHE A 625 -22.98 31.24 31.85
N GLU A 626 -22.48 30.96 33.05
CA GLU A 626 -22.35 31.92 34.13
C GLU A 626 -21.49 33.13 33.72
N ARG A 627 -20.42 32.90 32.95
CA ARG A 627 -19.52 33.96 32.50
C ARG A 627 -20.06 34.81 31.37
N HIS A 628 -20.70 34.17 30.36
CA HIS A 628 -21.03 34.81 29.10
C HIS A 628 -22.51 35.17 28.92
N ILE A 629 -23.41 34.39 29.52
CA ILE A 629 -24.87 34.59 29.39
C ILE A 629 -25.59 34.56 30.75
N PRO A 630 -25.04 35.20 31.82
CA PRO A 630 -25.69 35.23 33.14
C PRO A 630 -27.10 35.79 33.14
N ALA A 631 -27.42 36.70 32.18
CA ALA A 631 -28.74 37.26 32.02
C ALA A 631 -29.80 36.21 31.64
N LEU A 632 -29.46 35.23 30.76
CA LEU A 632 -30.36 34.14 30.41
C LEU A 632 -30.59 33.21 31.61
N LEU A 633 -29.53 32.87 32.38
CA LEU A 633 -29.64 32.06 33.58
C LEU A 633 -30.59 32.73 34.60
N LYS A 634 -30.48 34.08 34.81
CA LYS A 634 -31.38 34.81 35.69
C LYS A 634 -32.83 34.81 35.18
N MET A 635 -33.05 34.93 33.87
CA MET A 635 -34.38 34.86 33.29
C MET A 635 -34.99 33.46 33.44
N GLU A 636 -34.22 32.40 33.22
CA GLU A 636 -34.66 31.00 33.41
C GLU A 636 -34.98 30.74 34.91
N ALA A 637 -34.11 31.13 35.82
CA ALA A 637 -34.38 31.03 37.27
C ALA A 637 -35.64 31.78 37.68
N GLY A 638 -35.76 33.05 37.22
CA GLY A 638 -36.97 33.86 37.49
C GLY A 638 -38.24 33.29 36.87
N SER A 639 -38.18 32.51 35.81
CA SER A 639 -39.35 31.85 35.20
C SER A 639 -39.92 30.72 36.06
N THR A 640 -39.11 30.17 36.95
CA THR A 640 -39.47 29.06 37.88
C THR A 640 -39.64 29.54 39.32
N ASP A 641 -39.35 30.79 39.60
CA ASP A 641 -39.42 31.37 40.95
C ASP A 641 -40.86 31.52 41.42
N ALA A 642 -41.23 30.84 42.49
CA ALA A 642 -42.60 30.87 43.04
C ALA A 642 -42.97 32.22 43.68
N GLU A 643 -41.98 33.04 44.09
CA GLU A 643 -42.19 34.34 44.70
C GLU A 643 -42.61 35.40 43.67
N LEU A 644 -42.34 35.18 42.37
CA LEU A 644 -42.72 36.12 41.32
C LEU A 644 -44.13 35.87 40.81
N PRO A 645 -44.87 36.96 40.43
CA PRO A 645 -46.20 36.85 39.84
C PRO A 645 -46.21 35.96 38.60
N ALA A 646 -47.27 35.16 38.42
CA ALA A 646 -47.39 34.21 37.33
C ALA A 646 -47.23 34.87 35.92
N THR A 647 -47.72 36.09 35.77
CA THR A 647 -47.61 36.93 34.57
C THR A 647 -46.14 37.31 34.29
N VAL A 648 -45.37 37.65 35.32
CA VAL A 648 -43.93 37.95 35.20
C VAL A 648 -43.15 36.73 34.83
N ARG A 649 -43.44 35.58 35.47
CA ARG A 649 -42.82 34.28 35.17
C ARG A 649 -43.04 33.88 33.70
N ALA A 650 -44.29 34.08 33.22
CA ALA A 650 -44.60 33.77 31.80
C ALA A 650 -43.79 34.60 30.81
N VAL A 651 -43.63 35.91 31.09
CA VAL A 651 -42.81 36.81 30.24
C VAL A 651 -41.33 36.42 30.32
N LEU A 652 -40.79 36.09 31.50
CA LEU A 652 -39.39 35.67 31.65
C LEU A 652 -39.14 34.33 30.98
N ALA A 653 -40.08 33.37 31.04
CA ALA A 653 -39.98 32.09 30.36
C ALA A 653 -39.92 32.26 28.83
N GLN A 654 -40.79 33.08 28.26
CA GLN A 654 -40.80 33.34 26.82
C GLN A 654 -39.54 34.09 26.35
N LEU A 655 -39.05 35.06 27.17
CA LEU A 655 -37.79 35.72 26.92
C LEU A 655 -36.57 34.75 26.98
N ALA A 656 -36.47 33.93 28.00
CA ALA A 656 -35.40 32.98 28.15
C ALA A 656 -35.40 31.99 26.99
N ASP A 657 -36.58 31.48 26.61
CA ASP A 657 -36.77 30.51 25.54
C ASP A 657 -36.44 31.07 24.15
N ALA A 658 -36.57 32.38 23.95
CA ALA A 658 -36.17 33.08 22.74
C ALA A 658 -34.74 33.64 22.79
N GLY A 659 -33.94 33.25 23.79
CA GLY A 659 -32.56 33.69 23.97
C GLY A 659 -32.44 35.16 24.43
N GLY A 660 -33.47 35.73 25.12
CA GLY A 660 -33.43 37.00 25.81
C GLY A 660 -33.55 38.26 24.94
N ILE A 661 -33.92 38.16 23.69
CA ILE A 661 -34.25 39.24 22.75
C ILE A 661 -35.47 38.84 21.96
N VAL A 662 -36.54 39.59 22.09
CA VAL A 662 -37.84 39.31 21.44
C VAL A 662 -38.48 40.61 20.93
N PRO A 663 -39.04 40.63 19.70
CA PRO A 663 -39.87 41.77 19.25
C PRO A 663 -41.04 41.95 20.19
N ARG A 664 -41.31 43.20 20.60
CA ARG A 664 -42.32 43.51 21.60
C ARG A 664 -43.74 43.09 21.20
N ASN A 665 -44.06 43.16 19.91
CA ASN A 665 -45.35 42.74 19.39
C ASN A 665 -45.69 41.27 19.61
N THR A 666 -44.71 40.42 19.87
CA THR A 666 -44.92 38.99 20.21
C THR A 666 -45.27 38.78 21.68
N LEU A 667 -44.96 39.73 22.54
CA LEU A 667 -45.18 39.72 23.97
C LEU A 667 -46.16 40.78 24.47
N ASP A 668 -46.78 41.62 23.57
CA ASP A 668 -47.68 42.72 23.96
C ASP A 668 -48.89 42.23 24.75
N GLU A 669 -49.43 41.02 24.44
CA GLU A 669 -50.55 40.44 25.16
C GLU A 669 -50.13 40.05 26.59
N ALA A 670 -49.01 39.29 26.70
CA ALA A 670 -48.46 38.90 27.98
C ALA A 670 -48.03 40.09 28.85
N LEU A 671 -47.43 41.14 28.25
CA LEU A 671 -47.05 42.34 28.92
C LEU A 671 -48.29 43.20 29.35
N GLY A 672 -49.40 43.14 28.61
CA GLY A 672 -50.66 43.74 28.95
C GLY A 672 -51.26 43.21 30.25
N GLN A 673 -51.01 41.92 30.55
CA GLN A 673 -51.46 41.25 31.77
C GLN A 673 -50.56 41.54 32.99
N VAL A 674 -49.34 42.07 32.78
CA VAL A 674 -48.40 42.42 33.88
C VAL A 674 -48.79 43.80 34.44
N ALA A 675 -49.16 43.87 35.73
CA ALA A 675 -49.45 45.09 36.42
C ALA A 675 -48.28 46.10 36.36
N LYS A 676 -48.56 47.38 36.45
CA LYS A 676 -47.49 48.39 36.35
C LYS A 676 -46.40 48.22 37.41
N GLU A 677 -46.84 47.88 38.61
CA GLU A 677 -45.92 47.59 39.74
C GLU A 677 -45.05 46.42 39.47
N ASP A 678 -45.59 45.30 38.92
CA ASP A 678 -44.88 44.07 38.65
C ASP A 678 -43.84 44.20 37.52
N ARG A 679 -43.92 45.17 36.66
CA ARG A 679 -42.89 45.50 35.64
C ARG A 679 -41.53 45.83 36.24
N THR A 680 -41.52 46.26 37.53
CA THR A 680 -40.28 46.47 38.28
C THR A 680 -39.48 45.17 38.42
N HIS A 681 -40.11 43.98 38.52
CA HIS A 681 -39.40 42.67 38.56
C HIS A 681 -38.68 42.39 37.23
N LEU A 682 -39.30 42.70 36.10
CA LEU A 682 -38.61 42.55 34.78
C LEU A 682 -37.40 43.47 34.66
N ARG A 683 -37.50 44.73 35.18
CA ARG A 683 -36.39 45.68 35.20
C ARG A 683 -35.28 45.23 36.14
N LYS A 684 -35.59 44.67 37.32
CA LYS A 684 -34.64 44.11 38.26
C LYS A 684 -33.92 42.89 37.65
N ALA A 685 -34.57 42.12 36.79
CA ALA A 685 -33.94 41.06 36.00
C ALA A 685 -33.08 41.60 34.84
N GLY A 686 -32.96 42.95 34.70
CA GLY A 686 -32.17 43.61 33.65
C GLY A 686 -32.84 43.67 32.28
N VAL A 687 -34.15 43.35 32.18
CA VAL A 687 -34.90 43.39 30.94
C VAL A 687 -35.27 44.84 30.61
N VAL A 688 -34.86 45.32 29.44
CA VAL A 688 -35.30 46.61 28.87
C VAL A 688 -36.61 46.38 28.11
N ILE A 689 -37.66 47.02 28.58
CA ILE A 689 -38.97 47.08 27.90
C ILE A 689 -38.91 48.25 26.94
N GLY A 690 -38.43 48.00 25.73
CA GLY A 690 -38.25 48.98 24.70
C GLY A 690 -39.57 49.34 23.94
N VAL A 691 -39.47 50.28 23.01
CA VAL A 691 -40.57 50.69 22.12
C VAL A 691 -40.89 49.57 21.14
N MET A 692 -39.86 48.90 20.60
CA MET A 692 -39.97 47.89 19.55
C MET A 692 -39.56 46.48 20.01
N ASP A 693 -38.65 46.36 20.97
CA ASP A 693 -38.11 45.11 21.42
C ASP A 693 -38.05 44.97 22.95
N LEU A 694 -38.15 43.75 23.47
CA LEU A 694 -37.77 43.40 24.83
C LEU A 694 -36.42 42.71 24.74
N TYR A 695 -35.44 43.20 25.46
CA TYR A 695 -34.09 42.66 25.39
C TYR A 695 -33.27 42.90 26.68
N HIS A 696 -32.21 42.14 26.85
CA HIS A 696 -31.21 42.42 27.88
C HIS A 696 -29.92 42.89 27.21
N PRO A 697 -29.38 44.08 27.53
CA PRO A 697 -28.20 44.66 26.84
C PRO A 697 -26.95 43.76 26.89
N GLY A 698 -26.77 43.04 28.00
CA GLY A 698 -25.62 42.11 28.14
C GLY A 698 -25.60 40.97 27.14
N LEU A 699 -26.74 40.64 26.53
CA LEU A 699 -26.85 39.52 25.57
C LEU A 699 -26.47 39.90 24.13
N MET A 700 -26.22 41.18 23.87
CA MET A 700 -25.72 41.71 22.60
C MET A 700 -24.19 41.75 22.54
N LYS A 701 -23.49 41.45 23.64
CA LYS A 701 -22.02 41.32 23.64
C LYS A 701 -21.59 40.18 22.73
N PRO A 702 -20.42 40.28 22.03
CA PRO A 702 -19.96 39.27 21.06
C PRO A 702 -19.97 37.85 21.58
N ALA A 703 -19.39 37.59 22.77
CA ALA A 703 -19.34 36.25 23.38
C ALA A 703 -20.75 35.73 23.75
N ALA A 704 -21.64 36.61 24.26
CA ALA A 704 -23.03 36.25 24.55
C ALA A 704 -23.82 35.95 23.27
N ALA A 705 -23.61 36.72 22.22
CA ALA A 705 -24.21 36.48 20.91
C ALA A 705 -23.77 35.14 20.30
N GLN A 706 -22.51 34.76 20.45
CA GLN A 706 -21.99 33.46 20.02
C GLN A 706 -22.72 32.31 20.74
N TRP A 707 -22.82 32.38 22.06
CA TRP A 707 -23.54 31.36 22.83
C TRP A 707 -25.01 31.29 22.50
N ARG A 708 -25.66 32.46 22.33
CA ARG A 708 -27.05 32.52 21.87
C ARG A 708 -27.25 31.91 20.48
N MET A 709 -26.33 32.17 19.55
CA MET A 709 -26.34 31.58 18.22
C MET A 709 -26.28 30.04 18.30
N VAL A 710 -25.34 29.48 19.07
CA VAL A 710 -25.22 28.03 19.26
C VAL A 710 -26.52 27.46 19.84
N LEU A 711 -27.00 28.02 20.97
CA LEU A 711 -28.17 27.47 21.65
C LEU A 711 -29.46 27.56 20.83
N LEU A 712 -29.71 28.70 20.14
CA LEU A 712 -30.89 28.90 19.31
C LEU A 712 -30.83 28.06 18.03
N SER A 713 -29.66 27.88 17.42
CA SER A 713 -29.46 26.97 16.29
C SER A 713 -29.73 25.53 16.66
N LEU A 714 -29.18 25.05 17.79
CA LEU A 714 -29.44 23.71 18.32
C LEU A 714 -30.93 23.50 18.55
N LYS A 715 -31.61 24.43 19.25
CA LYS A 715 -33.04 24.32 19.55
C LYS A 715 -33.92 24.30 18.30
N SER A 716 -33.57 25.10 17.28
CA SER A 716 -34.36 25.21 16.05
C SER A 716 -33.99 24.15 15.02
N GLY A 717 -32.97 23.33 15.25
CA GLY A 717 -32.43 22.37 14.27
C GLY A 717 -31.85 23.00 13.02
N LYS A 718 -31.49 24.29 13.08
CA LYS A 718 -30.90 25.03 11.98
C LYS A 718 -29.37 24.99 12.07
N PRO A 719 -28.67 25.07 10.93
CA PRO A 719 -27.22 25.12 10.94
C PRO A 719 -26.70 26.36 11.66
N LEU A 720 -25.49 26.30 12.20
CA LEU A 720 -24.83 27.47 12.77
C LEU A 720 -24.63 28.54 11.70
N VAL A 721 -24.84 29.80 12.07
CA VAL A 721 -24.79 30.94 11.14
C VAL A 721 -23.63 31.87 11.45
N ALA A 722 -23.19 32.66 10.48
CA ALA A 722 -22.17 33.66 10.69
C ALA A 722 -22.75 34.84 11.48
N LEU A 723 -22.04 35.30 12.52
CA LEU A 723 -22.38 36.49 13.26
C LEU A 723 -21.72 37.73 12.62
N PRO A 724 -22.34 38.91 12.72
CA PRO A 724 -21.72 40.15 12.29
C PRO A 724 -20.40 40.45 13.04
N ALA A 725 -19.55 41.28 12.44
CA ALA A 725 -18.28 41.66 13.04
C ALA A 725 -18.48 42.29 14.42
N PRO A 726 -17.63 41.99 15.42
CA PRO A 726 -17.74 42.59 16.74
C PRO A 726 -17.66 44.12 16.67
N GLY A 727 -18.60 44.79 17.38
CA GLY A 727 -18.63 46.27 17.44
C GLY A 727 -19.43 46.94 16.32
N ALA A 728 -19.96 46.22 15.36
CA ALA A 728 -20.83 46.79 14.35
C ALA A 728 -22.11 47.37 15.00
N VAL A 729 -22.55 48.55 14.53
CA VAL A 729 -23.78 49.20 14.95
C VAL A 729 -24.81 49.21 13.82
N LEU A 730 -24.35 49.38 12.59
CA LEU A 730 -25.15 49.39 11.36
C LEU A 730 -24.53 48.41 10.37
N LEU A 731 -25.34 47.55 9.74
CA LEU A 731 -25.00 46.70 8.62
C LEU A 731 -25.80 47.13 7.40
N GLN A 732 -25.17 47.31 6.25
CA GLN A 732 -25.82 47.67 4.99
C GLN A 732 -25.67 46.53 3.98
N SER A 733 -26.76 46.13 3.33
CA SER A 733 -26.73 45.20 2.19
C SER A 733 -26.25 46.00 0.98
N GLY A 734 -25.10 45.66 0.43
CA GLY A 734 -24.63 46.25 -0.82
C GLY A 734 -25.59 45.84 -1.95
N GLY A 735 -26.22 46.82 -2.61
CA GLY A 735 -26.98 46.59 -3.83
C GLY A 735 -26.05 46.06 -4.93
N GLY A 736 -26.09 44.75 -5.22
CA GLY A 736 -25.43 44.13 -6.35
C GLY A 736 -26.47 43.50 -7.24
N GLU A 737 -26.54 43.98 -8.49
CA GLU A 737 -27.28 43.31 -9.56
C GLU A 737 -26.97 41.81 -9.62
N GLU A 738 -28.05 41.01 -9.70
CA GLU A 738 -27.96 39.56 -9.96
C GLU A 738 -27.27 39.30 -11.30
N ARG A 739 -26.01 38.94 -11.28
CA ARG A 739 -25.38 38.20 -12.39
C ARG A 739 -25.68 36.71 -12.18
N LYS A 740 -26.53 36.17 -13.06
CA LYS A 740 -26.79 34.76 -13.23
C LYS A 740 -25.47 34.01 -13.36
N ALA A 741 -25.19 33.07 -12.44
CA ALA A 741 -24.11 32.13 -12.54
C ALA A 741 -24.43 31.11 -13.64
N SER A 742 -23.64 31.11 -14.70
CA SER A 742 -23.56 30.05 -15.68
C SER A 742 -22.74 28.88 -15.09
N ALA A 743 -23.14 27.65 -15.42
CA ALA A 743 -22.60 26.38 -14.98
C ALA A 743 -21.11 26.25 -15.27
N PRO A 744 -20.39 25.42 -14.47
CA PRO A 744 -18.93 25.23 -14.66
C PRO A 744 -18.67 24.32 -15.83
N SER A 745 -17.80 24.77 -16.75
CA SER A 745 -17.14 24.01 -17.78
C SER A 745 -15.98 23.17 -17.20
N GLU A 746 -15.79 21.98 -17.79
CA GLU A 746 -14.80 20.95 -17.50
C GLU A 746 -13.34 21.46 -17.45
N PRO A 747 -12.43 20.77 -16.73
CA PRO A 747 -11.04 21.18 -16.62
C PRO A 747 -10.21 20.72 -17.81
N LEU A 748 -9.48 21.68 -18.39
CA LEU A 748 -8.41 21.48 -19.39
C LEU A 748 -7.14 21.01 -18.69
N GLU A 749 -6.47 20.07 -19.33
CA GLU A 749 -5.20 19.46 -18.97
C GLU A 749 -4.08 20.47 -18.73
N ALA A 750 -3.29 20.24 -17.70
CA ALA A 750 -2.12 21.05 -17.34
C ALA A 750 -0.88 20.59 -18.10
N GLY A 751 -0.30 21.52 -18.84
CA GLY A 751 1.03 21.39 -19.42
C GLY A 751 2.12 21.75 -18.41
N ASP A 752 3.26 21.14 -18.62
CA ASP A 752 4.52 21.25 -17.90
C ASP A 752 4.93 22.67 -17.50
N VAL A 753 5.26 22.86 -16.21
CA VAL A 753 6.11 23.95 -15.76
C VAL A 753 7.13 23.43 -14.74
N ALA A 754 8.39 23.73 -15.05
CA ALA A 754 9.62 23.39 -14.38
C ALA A 754 9.67 23.76 -12.89
N ALA A 755 10.37 22.92 -12.12
CA ALA A 755 10.72 23.12 -10.71
C ALA A 755 11.76 24.26 -10.52
N PRO A 756 11.71 25.03 -9.44
CA PRO A 756 12.79 25.91 -9.06
C PRO A 756 13.88 25.23 -8.24
N VAL A 757 15.10 25.58 -8.57
CA VAL A 757 16.38 25.20 -7.97
C VAL A 757 16.50 25.84 -6.58
N GLU A 758 16.81 25.05 -5.57
CA GLU A 758 17.27 25.52 -4.25
C GLU A 758 18.79 25.80 -4.29
N PRO A 759 19.28 26.84 -3.63
CA PRO A 759 20.72 27.07 -3.47
C PRO A 759 21.27 26.39 -2.20
N GLU A 760 22.38 25.69 -2.39
CA GLU A 760 23.24 25.17 -1.33
C GLU A 760 23.82 26.30 -0.48
N VAL A 761 23.83 26.11 0.84
CA VAL A 761 24.58 26.94 1.78
C VAL A 761 25.66 26.07 2.44
N GLU A 762 26.89 26.37 2.11
CA GLU A 762 28.07 25.88 2.85
C GLU A 762 28.22 26.59 4.20
N ALA A 763 28.52 25.80 5.22
CA ALA A 763 28.86 26.25 6.55
C ALA A 763 30.37 26.46 6.68
N SER A 764 30.79 27.64 7.18
CA SER A 764 32.04 27.74 7.92
C SER A 764 31.91 28.77 9.03
N ALA A 765 32.45 28.36 10.17
CA ALA A 765 32.44 29.03 11.44
C ALA A 765 33.41 30.24 11.49
N GLU A 766 33.06 31.21 12.28
CA GLU A 766 33.92 31.85 13.34
C GLU A 766 33.36 33.20 13.78
N ALA A 767 33.15 33.37 15.09
CA ALA A 767 32.97 34.64 15.78
C ALA A 767 34.34 35.27 16.00
N PRO A 768 34.52 36.57 16.30
CA PRO A 768 34.06 37.21 17.52
C PRO A 768 33.73 38.73 17.52
N GLU A 769 33.04 39.11 18.58
CA GLU A 769 33.09 40.37 19.40
C GLU A 769 33.08 41.80 18.84
N ALA A 770 32.10 42.52 19.34
CA ALA A 770 32.09 43.80 20.08
C ALA A 770 32.06 45.16 19.38
N ALA A 771 31.12 45.94 19.88
CA ALA A 771 31.12 47.37 20.23
C ALA A 771 30.66 48.43 19.19
N GLY A 772 29.68 49.23 19.60
CA GLY A 772 29.65 50.66 19.36
C GLY A 772 28.43 51.21 18.62
N ALA A 773 27.44 51.74 19.33
CA ALA A 773 26.59 52.83 18.86
C ALA A 773 27.41 54.17 18.81
N PRO A 774 27.00 55.28 18.17
CA PRO A 774 25.63 55.87 18.22
C PRO A 774 25.19 56.63 16.97
N ALA A 775 23.90 56.93 16.95
CA ALA A 775 23.16 58.14 16.54
C ALA A 775 23.59 59.01 15.34
N SER A 776 22.64 59.34 14.42
CA SER A 776 22.08 60.71 14.25
C SER A 776 21.28 60.82 12.94
N GLU A 777 20.08 61.33 13.11
CA GLU A 777 19.45 62.45 12.42
C GLU A 777 18.99 62.33 10.97
N THR A 778 17.65 62.52 10.89
CA THR A 778 16.81 62.98 9.81
C THR A 778 17.37 64.16 8.97
N PRO A 779 16.76 64.63 7.81
CA PRO A 779 15.31 64.82 7.60
C PRO A 779 14.76 64.73 6.15
N VAL A 780 13.40 64.57 6.09
CA VAL A 780 12.40 65.26 5.24
C VAL A 780 12.51 65.20 3.69
N ALA A 781 11.53 64.64 3.06
CA ALA A 781 10.77 65.28 1.98
C ALA A 781 9.36 64.67 1.82
N ALA A 782 8.38 65.51 1.86
CA ALA A 782 6.99 65.27 1.66
C ALA A 782 6.65 65.02 0.19
N GLU A 783 5.81 64.03 -0.04
CA GLU A 783 4.90 64.08 -1.20
C GLU A 783 3.59 63.38 -0.86
N ALA A 784 2.54 64.16 -0.99
CA ALA A 784 1.16 63.79 -0.78
C ALA A 784 0.69 62.86 -1.91
N HIS A 785 0.27 61.66 -1.55
CA HIS A 785 -0.53 60.84 -2.43
C HIS A 785 -1.89 60.53 -1.84
N ALA A 786 -2.87 60.90 -2.64
CA ALA A 786 -4.27 60.75 -2.42
C ALA A 786 -4.68 59.37 -1.91
N LEU A 787 -5.32 59.31 -0.74
CA LEU A 787 -5.99 58.14 -0.21
C LEU A 787 -7.13 57.74 -1.15
N ALA A 788 -6.87 56.78 -2.02
CA ALA A 788 -7.92 55.98 -2.64
C ALA A 788 -8.56 55.13 -1.54
N LYS A 789 -9.83 55.39 -1.25
CA LYS A 789 -10.67 54.56 -0.40
C LYS A 789 -10.74 53.16 -1.00
N VAL A 790 -9.99 52.21 -0.45
CA VAL A 790 -10.18 50.79 -0.73
C VAL A 790 -11.56 50.43 -0.17
N ALA A 791 -12.51 50.18 -1.04
CA ALA A 791 -13.80 49.62 -0.69
C ALA A 791 -13.59 48.26 -0.01
N LYS A 792 -14.00 48.14 1.27
CA LYS A 792 -13.99 46.87 2.00
C LYS A 792 -14.90 45.89 1.27
N PRO A 793 -14.53 44.62 1.12
CA PRO A 793 -15.35 43.60 0.49
C PRO A 793 -16.69 43.51 1.25
N VAL A 794 -17.79 43.64 0.55
CA VAL A 794 -19.16 43.54 1.09
C VAL A 794 -19.40 42.04 1.34
N VAL A 795 -19.35 41.63 2.60
CA VAL A 795 -19.73 40.28 3.02
C VAL A 795 -21.26 40.21 3.06
N PRO A 796 -21.93 39.22 2.44
CA PRO A 796 -23.39 39.09 2.51
C PRO A 796 -23.84 38.96 3.97
N ILE A 797 -24.83 39.71 4.38
CA ILE A 797 -25.36 39.71 5.74
C ILE A 797 -26.24 38.47 5.90
N ASP A 798 -25.85 37.58 6.83
CA ASP A 798 -26.74 36.51 7.27
C ASP A 798 -27.87 37.10 8.15
N GLU A 799 -29.08 37.12 7.63
CA GLU A 799 -30.23 37.68 8.33
C GLU A 799 -30.51 37.01 9.68
N ILE A 800 -30.30 35.69 9.78
CA ILE A 800 -30.51 34.94 11.02
C ILE A 800 -29.42 35.30 12.02
N GLY A 801 -28.17 35.36 11.57
CA GLY A 801 -27.05 35.77 12.39
C GLY A 801 -27.15 37.19 12.89
N ALA A 802 -27.59 38.14 12.05
CA ALA A 802 -27.83 39.52 12.43
C ALA A 802 -28.93 39.64 13.50
N ARG A 803 -30.05 38.93 13.37
CA ARG A 803 -31.11 38.89 14.41
C ARG A 803 -30.63 38.30 15.73
N ILE A 804 -29.90 37.20 15.67
CA ILE A 804 -29.33 36.58 16.86
C ILE A 804 -28.34 37.51 17.54
N ALA A 805 -27.53 38.25 16.77
CA ALA A 805 -26.59 39.23 17.32
C ALA A 805 -27.26 40.48 17.89
N GLY A 806 -28.59 40.62 17.78
CA GLY A 806 -29.36 41.74 18.30
C GLY A 806 -29.46 42.90 17.34
N PHE A 807 -29.54 42.65 16.02
CA PHE A 807 -29.83 43.64 15.01
C PHE A 807 -31.27 43.54 14.54
N ARG A 808 -31.86 44.66 14.19
CA ARG A 808 -33.19 44.79 13.64
C ARG A 808 -33.15 45.24 12.19
N LYS A 809 -33.92 44.58 11.33
CA LYS A 809 -34.00 44.91 9.89
C LYS A 809 -34.81 46.16 9.68
N LEU A 810 -34.26 47.14 8.97
CA LEU A 810 -34.85 48.41 8.59
C LEU A 810 -34.68 48.60 7.08
N GLY A 811 -35.59 48.00 6.30
CA GLY A 811 -35.44 47.95 4.84
C GLY A 811 -34.20 47.09 4.44
N GLU A 812 -33.24 47.72 3.78
CA GLU A 812 -31.99 47.07 3.36
C GLU A 812 -30.88 47.15 4.42
N ALA A 813 -31.06 47.96 5.47
CA ALA A 813 -30.12 48.11 6.57
C ALA A 813 -30.53 47.30 7.81
N TRP A 814 -29.54 46.94 8.63
CA TRP A 814 -29.74 46.32 9.92
C TRP A 814 -29.09 47.19 10.98
N LEU A 815 -29.90 47.64 11.95
CA LEU A 815 -29.46 48.51 13.04
C LEU A 815 -29.51 47.74 14.34
N ARG A 816 -28.49 47.88 15.18
CA ARG A 816 -28.44 47.25 16.50
C ARG A 816 -29.60 47.75 17.38
N ILE A 817 -30.27 46.82 18.07
CA ILE A 817 -31.53 47.02 18.77
C ILE A 817 -31.46 48.17 19.81
N ASP A 818 -30.35 48.25 20.56
CA ASP A 818 -30.17 49.36 21.55
C ASP A 818 -30.13 50.74 20.90
N MET A 819 -29.54 50.85 19.71
CA MET A 819 -29.53 52.10 18.95
C MET A 819 -30.89 52.38 18.31
N ALA A 820 -31.56 51.37 17.78
CA ALA A 820 -32.90 51.48 17.24
C ALA A 820 -33.89 51.98 18.35
N GLU A 821 -33.81 51.40 19.54
CA GLU A 821 -34.62 51.82 20.68
C GLU A 821 -34.27 53.23 21.18
N ARG A 822 -32.98 53.62 21.12
CA ARG A 822 -32.58 55.01 21.45
C ARG A 822 -33.19 56.00 20.49
N LEU A 823 -33.15 55.73 19.18
CA LEU A 823 -33.73 56.58 18.17
C LEU A 823 -35.26 56.65 18.29
N ALA A 824 -35.94 55.55 18.50
CA ALA A 824 -37.36 55.47 18.72
C ALA A 824 -37.84 56.26 19.98
N ARG A 825 -37.04 56.20 21.06
CA ARG A 825 -37.26 56.95 22.27
C ARG A 825 -37.07 58.47 22.02
N GLY A 826 -35.95 58.83 21.32
CA GLY A 826 -35.74 60.25 20.90
C GLY A 826 -36.87 60.81 20.07
N ALA A 827 -37.47 60.03 19.16
CA ALA A 827 -38.66 60.40 18.43
C ALA A 827 -39.85 60.65 19.35
N HIS A 828 -40.09 59.80 20.34
CA HIS A 828 -41.15 59.99 21.32
C HIS A 828 -40.97 61.30 22.15
N GLU A 829 -39.74 61.55 22.58
CA GLU A 829 -39.35 62.72 23.38
C GLU A 829 -39.48 64.00 22.55
N ALA A 830 -38.98 63.99 21.28
CA ALA A 830 -39.14 65.17 20.38
C ALA A 830 -40.58 65.48 20.08
N ILE A 831 -41.40 64.46 19.80
CA ILE A 831 -42.81 64.64 19.52
C ILE A 831 -43.58 65.15 20.78
N ALA A 832 -43.30 64.64 21.95
CA ALA A 832 -43.85 65.07 23.22
C ALA A 832 -43.43 66.50 23.55
N ALA A 833 -42.26 66.93 23.12
CA ALA A 833 -41.76 68.32 23.24
C ALA A 833 -42.25 69.24 22.16
N GLY A 834 -43.12 68.81 21.24
CA GLY A 834 -43.66 69.61 20.14
C GLY A 834 -42.64 69.92 19.02
N LYS A 835 -41.52 69.18 18.92
CA LYS A 835 -40.41 69.43 18.00
C LYS A 835 -40.45 68.47 16.80
N PRO A 836 -39.98 68.92 15.60
CA PRO A 836 -39.74 67.95 14.48
C PRO A 836 -38.65 67.00 14.77
N TYR A 837 -38.74 65.78 14.19
CA TYR A 837 -37.72 64.75 14.27
C TYR A 837 -37.52 64.19 12.86
N GLY A 838 -36.35 64.43 12.27
CA GLY A 838 -36.01 64.05 10.90
C GLY A 838 -34.78 63.23 10.73
N ALA A 839 -34.46 62.78 9.52
CA ALA A 839 -33.25 62.00 9.19
C ALA A 839 -31.98 62.87 9.33
N ASP A 840 -32.12 64.18 9.43
CA ASP A 840 -31.09 65.20 9.66
C ASP A 840 -30.68 65.36 11.15
N ASP A 841 -31.35 64.66 12.07
CA ASP A 841 -30.95 64.65 13.48
C ASP A 841 -29.48 64.18 13.63
N PRO A 842 -28.66 64.95 14.42
CA PRO A 842 -27.23 64.61 14.58
C PRO A 842 -26.98 63.22 15.02
N THR A 843 -27.86 62.58 15.76
CA THR A 843 -27.75 61.24 16.25
C THR A 843 -27.90 60.22 15.12
N ILE A 844 -28.85 60.50 14.21
CA ILE A 844 -29.17 59.68 13.04
C ILE A 844 -28.04 59.77 12.02
N VAL A 845 -27.56 60.94 11.74
CA VAL A 845 -26.43 61.21 10.85
C VAL A 845 -25.14 60.58 11.37
N SER A 846 -24.86 60.61 12.68
CA SER A 846 -23.70 60.06 13.28
C SER A 846 -23.65 58.49 13.18
N ILE A 847 -24.80 57.86 13.08
CA ILE A 847 -24.92 56.39 12.91
C ILE A 847 -24.79 56.01 11.42
N GLY A 848 -25.02 56.94 10.49
CA GLY A 848 -24.99 56.73 9.06
C GLY A 848 -26.27 56.04 8.52
N LEU A 849 -27.42 56.24 9.21
CA LEU A 849 -28.69 55.65 8.78
C LEU A 849 -29.28 56.49 7.63
N ASN A 850 -29.54 55.85 6.52
CA ASN A 850 -30.15 56.51 5.37
C ASN A 850 -31.67 56.84 5.62
N GLU A 851 -32.22 57.75 4.85
CA GLU A 851 -33.59 58.23 5.00
C GLU A 851 -34.65 57.13 4.88
N ALA A 852 -34.45 56.16 3.92
CA ALA A 852 -35.38 55.07 3.74
C ALA A 852 -35.40 54.09 4.97
N SER A 853 -34.27 53.84 5.56
CA SER A 853 -34.17 53.03 6.78
C SER A 853 -34.66 53.74 8.01
N PHE A 854 -34.52 55.10 8.07
CA PHE A 854 -35.12 55.95 9.11
C PHE A 854 -36.64 55.90 9.01
N LEU A 855 -37.25 56.11 7.84
CA LEU A 855 -38.66 55.98 7.63
C LEU A 855 -39.25 54.66 8.05
N GLU A 856 -38.54 53.59 7.75
CA GLU A 856 -38.89 52.21 8.19
C GLU A 856 -38.80 52.06 9.71
N LEU A 857 -37.78 52.65 10.36
CA LEU A 857 -37.65 52.68 11.81
C LEU A 857 -38.85 53.34 12.44
N MET A 858 -39.24 54.56 11.97
CA MET A 858 -40.34 55.29 12.48
C MET A 858 -41.67 54.53 12.31
N ARG A 859 -41.84 53.89 11.14
CA ARG A 859 -43.02 53.07 10.85
C ARG A 859 -43.12 51.86 11.81
N GLN A 860 -41.98 51.16 12.05
CA GLN A 860 -41.91 49.99 12.98
C GLN A 860 -42.14 50.46 14.42
N ALA A 861 -41.66 51.62 14.82
CA ALA A 861 -41.86 52.17 16.13
C ALA A 861 -43.32 52.69 16.36
N GLY A 862 -44.15 52.74 15.33
CA GLY A 862 -45.58 53.10 15.42
C GLY A 862 -45.91 54.54 15.05
N PHE A 863 -44.96 55.24 14.47
CA PHE A 863 -45.16 56.59 13.99
C PHE A 863 -45.66 56.62 12.55
N ARG A 864 -46.46 57.70 12.24
CA ARG A 864 -46.88 58.03 10.88
C ARG A 864 -46.53 59.49 10.59
N PRO A 865 -46.09 59.83 9.38
CA PRO A 865 -45.80 61.17 9.00
C PRO A 865 -47.12 62.00 9.02
N VAL A 866 -47.05 63.26 9.45
CA VAL A 866 -48.11 64.19 9.38
C VAL A 866 -47.97 65.00 8.06
N PRO A 867 -48.91 64.82 7.08
CA PRO A 867 -48.86 65.65 5.88
C PRO A 867 -49.03 67.13 6.24
N ASP A 868 -48.25 68.02 5.61
CA ASP A 868 -48.33 69.46 5.75
C ASP A 868 -48.13 70.01 7.17
N ALA A 869 -47.20 69.44 7.95
CA ALA A 869 -46.83 70.02 9.24
C ALA A 869 -46.17 71.42 9.05
N ALA A 870 -46.63 72.42 9.82
CA ALA A 870 -46.04 73.78 9.81
C ALA A 870 -44.53 73.69 10.21
N GLU A 871 -43.71 74.61 9.65
CA GLU A 871 -42.25 74.63 9.91
C GLU A 871 -41.98 74.77 11.43
N GLY A 872 -41.26 73.81 12.02
CA GLY A 872 -41.02 73.75 13.47
C GLY A 872 -42.01 72.89 14.28
N ALA A 873 -43.12 72.39 13.68
CA ALA A 873 -44.13 71.56 14.36
C ALA A 873 -43.74 70.05 14.25
N PRO A 874 -44.30 69.19 15.12
CA PRO A 874 -44.05 67.74 15.06
C PRO A 874 -44.45 67.13 13.71
N ASN A 875 -43.51 66.65 12.96
CA ASN A 875 -43.73 66.03 11.65
C ASN A 875 -44.17 64.54 11.70
N TRP A 876 -44.30 63.96 12.90
CA TRP A 876 -44.73 62.59 13.15
C TRP A 876 -45.85 62.51 14.18
N GLN A 877 -46.79 61.56 14.01
CA GLN A 877 -47.82 61.22 14.95
C GLN A 877 -47.75 59.76 15.36
N PHE A 878 -47.78 59.50 16.65
CA PHE A 878 -47.84 58.11 17.14
C PHE A 878 -49.24 57.52 16.98
N ARG A 879 -49.44 56.50 16.17
CA ARG A 879 -50.73 55.84 15.92
C ARG A 879 -50.78 54.38 16.42
N GLY A 880 -49.78 53.96 17.19
CA GLY A 880 -49.68 52.61 17.69
C GLY A 880 -48.91 51.67 16.76
N ARG A 881 -48.49 50.63 17.30
CA ARG A 881 -47.60 49.66 16.60
C ARG A 881 -48.34 48.84 15.56
N PRO A 882 -47.72 48.46 14.43
CA PRO A 882 -48.35 47.58 13.46
C PRO A 882 -48.59 46.23 14.08
N LYS A 883 -49.82 45.70 14.03
CA LYS A 883 -50.15 44.34 14.44
C LYS A 883 -49.50 43.31 13.48
N PRO A 884 -49.01 42.16 13.95
CA PRO A 884 -48.49 41.16 13.05
C PRO A 884 -49.57 40.68 12.08
N ARG A 885 -49.27 40.68 10.77
CA ARG A 885 -50.14 40.07 9.77
C ARG A 885 -50.15 38.57 9.98
N PRO A 886 -51.31 37.89 10.03
CA PRO A 886 -51.34 36.42 10.08
C PRO A 886 -50.67 35.87 8.82
N LYS A 887 -49.79 34.95 8.97
CA LYS A 887 -49.19 34.22 7.85
C LYS A 887 -50.27 33.45 7.13
N PHE A 888 -50.65 33.93 5.95
CA PHE A 888 -51.50 33.20 5.03
C PHE A 888 -50.73 31.96 4.55
N GLU A 889 -51.09 30.78 5.04
CA GLU A 889 -50.70 29.53 4.43
C GLU A 889 -51.50 29.36 3.14
N GLY A 890 -50.88 29.58 2.00
CA GLY A 890 -51.47 29.38 0.69
C GLY A 890 -51.89 27.93 0.49
N PRO A 891 -52.93 27.66 -0.31
CA PRO A 891 -53.47 26.31 -0.46
C PRO A 891 -52.48 25.40 -1.16
N ARG A 892 -52.26 24.22 -0.57
CA ARG A 892 -51.49 23.13 -1.15
C ARG A 892 -52.15 22.70 -2.46
N ASN A 893 -51.48 22.90 -3.56
CA ASN A 893 -51.82 22.46 -4.89
C ASN A 893 -51.83 20.92 -4.96
N ARG A 894 -53.06 20.33 -4.93
CA ARG A 894 -53.29 18.92 -5.29
C ARG A 894 -53.50 18.90 -6.79
N GLY A 895 -52.48 18.52 -7.53
CA GLY A 895 -52.58 18.18 -8.93
C GLY A 895 -53.39 16.89 -9.11
N GLY A 896 -54.44 17.01 -9.83
CA GLY A 896 -55.40 15.97 -10.14
C GLY A 896 -54.91 15.00 -11.19
N ASN A 897 -55.41 13.79 -11.09
CA ASN A 897 -55.62 12.92 -12.26
C ASN A 897 -57.02 12.31 -12.22
N ARG A 898 -57.79 12.77 -13.17
CA ARG A 898 -59.13 12.23 -13.48
C ARG A 898 -59.02 10.86 -14.14
N ARG A 899 -59.91 9.94 -13.79
CA ARG A 899 -60.85 9.25 -14.71
C ARG A 899 -61.75 8.26 -13.97
N PRO A 900 -62.91 7.81 -14.58
CA PRO A 900 -64.22 8.29 -14.17
C PRO A 900 -65.15 7.11 -13.67
N ALA A 901 -66.28 7.58 -13.21
CA ALA A 901 -67.50 6.98 -12.69
C ALA A 901 -67.93 5.59 -13.24
N GLN A 902 -68.61 4.84 -12.37
CA GLN A 902 -69.93 4.28 -12.54
C GLN A 902 -70.50 3.77 -11.20
N GLN A 903 -71.52 4.41 -10.76
CA GLN A 903 -72.91 4.05 -10.45
C GLN A 903 -73.17 2.73 -9.69
N GLY A 904 -73.91 2.90 -8.62
CA GLY A 904 -74.87 1.90 -8.13
C GLY A 904 -75.02 1.84 -6.61
N ARG A 905 -75.85 2.65 -6.09
CA ARG A 905 -77.08 2.46 -5.32
C ARG A 905 -77.05 1.57 -4.08
N GLN A 906 -77.53 2.27 -3.03
CA GLN A 906 -78.53 1.85 -1.99
C GLN A 906 -78.05 0.92 -0.89
N ASP A 907 -78.25 1.25 0.26
CA ASP A 907 -79.21 1.59 1.27
C ASP A 907 -78.92 0.95 2.60
N LYS A 908 -79.14 1.76 3.63
CA LYS A 908 -79.82 1.45 4.90
C LYS A 908 -79.09 0.83 6.08
N ASP A 909 -79.09 1.64 7.03
CA ASP A 909 -79.56 1.42 8.41
C ASP A 909 -78.80 0.49 9.36
N GLY A 910 -78.49 1.12 10.49
CA GLY A 910 -78.81 0.47 11.75
C GLY A 910 -77.78 0.53 12.82
N GLN A 911 -77.84 1.56 13.63
CA GLN A 911 -77.91 1.48 15.11
C GLN A 911 -77.00 0.48 15.88
N SER A 912 -76.15 0.96 16.70
CA SER A 912 -76.32 1.16 18.13
C SER A 912 -75.42 0.33 19.02
N GLN A 913 -74.88 1.07 19.93
CA GLN A 913 -74.61 0.68 21.37
C GLN A 913 -73.53 -0.32 21.68
N ALA A 914 -72.59 0.09 22.34
CA ALA A 914 -72.43 0.29 23.75
C ALA A 914 -71.48 -0.76 24.40
N ALA A 915 -70.57 -0.21 25.16
CA ALA A 915 -70.12 -0.62 26.45
C ALA A 915 -69.23 -1.90 26.63
N GLY A 916 -68.16 -1.66 27.29
CA GLY A 916 -67.83 -2.53 28.42
C GLY A 916 -66.37 -2.98 28.49
N ASP A 917 -65.69 -2.29 29.36
CA ASP A 917 -64.77 -2.78 30.38
C ASP A 917 -63.66 -3.80 30.10
N GLY A 918 -62.51 -3.37 30.53
CA GLY A 918 -61.25 -4.12 30.80
C GLY A 918 -61.46 -5.16 31.94
N PRO A 919 -60.51 -5.58 32.71
CA PRO A 919 -59.03 -5.51 32.59
C PRO A 919 -58.29 -6.80 32.96
N ARG A 920 -56.93 -6.70 32.98
CA ARG A 920 -56.02 -7.53 33.81
C ARG A 920 -55.64 -8.95 33.36
N ASN A 921 -54.43 -9.35 33.30
CA ASN A 921 -53.33 -9.58 34.21
C ASN A 921 -52.26 -10.48 33.59
N ARG A 922 -51.02 -10.16 33.89
CA ARG A 922 -49.85 -11.05 33.95
C ARG A 922 -50.11 -12.26 34.92
N PRO A 923 -49.29 -13.31 34.98
CA PRO A 923 -47.84 -13.39 34.94
C PRO A 923 -47.22 -14.74 34.49
N ASP A 924 -45.91 -14.63 34.28
CA ASP A 924 -44.82 -15.54 34.72
C ASP A 924 -44.80 -17.05 34.49
N ARG A 925 -43.63 -17.46 34.05
CA ARG A 925 -42.66 -18.45 34.57
C ARG A 925 -42.24 -19.61 33.66
N ARG A 926 -40.93 -19.59 33.45
CA ARG A 926 -39.94 -20.68 33.66
C ARG A 926 -40.21 -22.10 33.12
N GLY A 927 -39.18 -22.58 32.46
CA GLY A 927 -38.70 -23.92 32.80
C GLY A 927 -38.22 -24.81 31.69
N LYS A 928 -36.91 -24.91 31.56
CA LYS A 928 -36.06 -26.11 31.43
C LYS A 928 -36.43 -27.23 30.43
N ALA A 929 -35.48 -27.45 29.53
CA ALA A 929 -34.68 -28.68 29.43
C ALA A 929 -35.20 -29.86 28.62
N ALA A 930 -34.33 -30.29 27.75
CA ALA A 930 -33.86 -31.64 27.47
C ALA A 930 -34.48 -32.45 26.33
N GLU A 931 -33.54 -32.79 25.45
CA GLU A 931 -33.30 -34.13 24.88
C GLU A 931 -34.28 -34.73 23.86
N GLY A 932 -33.69 -35.22 22.80
CA GLY A 932 -34.12 -36.39 22.08
C GLY A 932 -34.37 -36.21 20.59
N GLY A 933 -33.40 -36.57 19.77
CA GLY A 933 -33.67 -36.97 18.38
C GLY A 933 -34.37 -38.37 18.38
N PRO A 934 -34.53 -39.06 17.30
CA PRO A 934 -34.04 -38.89 15.92
C PRO A 934 -35.03 -39.31 14.82
N ARG A 935 -34.60 -39.10 13.54
CA ARG A 935 -34.83 -39.95 12.37
C ARG A 935 -36.16 -39.89 11.56
N ARG A 936 -35.88 -39.78 10.28
CA ARG A 936 -36.40 -40.47 9.06
C ARG A 936 -37.41 -39.73 8.22
N GLU A 937 -36.94 -39.50 7.03
CA GLU A 937 -37.16 -40.08 5.70
C GLU A 937 -38.42 -39.63 4.97
N ARG A 938 -38.17 -39.24 3.78
CA ARG A 938 -38.75 -39.59 2.50
C ARG A 938 -39.76 -38.68 1.82
N ASP A 939 -39.33 -38.31 0.68
CA ASP A 939 -39.89 -38.49 -0.66
C ASP A 939 -40.95 -37.53 -1.20
N LYS A 940 -40.63 -37.14 -2.37
CA LYS A 940 -41.39 -37.04 -3.62
C LYS A 940 -41.57 -35.66 -4.24
N ARG A 941 -40.94 -35.57 -5.40
CA ARG A 941 -41.37 -34.79 -6.58
C ARG A 941 -42.76 -35.23 -7.04
N PRO A 942 -43.50 -34.48 -7.90
CA PRO A 942 -43.15 -34.25 -9.28
C PRO A 942 -43.65 -32.94 -9.94
N ASP A 943 -42.96 -32.62 -11.06
CA ASP A 943 -43.37 -32.17 -12.39
C ASP A 943 -44.52 -31.18 -12.59
N ARG A 944 -44.30 -30.15 -13.40
CA ARG A 944 -44.69 -30.00 -14.82
C ARG A 944 -44.78 -28.56 -15.31
N ASP A 945 -44.13 -28.39 -16.45
CA ASP A 945 -44.50 -27.75 -17.71
C ASP A 945 -45.12 -26.33 -17.74
N ASN A 946 -44.46 -25.42 -18.45
CA ASN A 946 -44.95 -24.92 -19.75
C ASN A 946 -44.02 -23.94 -20.43
N ARG A 947 -43.60 -24.29 -21.67
CA ARG A 947 -43.15 -23.38 -22.74
C ARG A 947 -44.39 -22.86 -23.49
N PRO A 948 -44.37 -21.82 -24.33
CA PRO A 948 -43.91 -21.89 -25.74
C PRO A 948 -43.14 -20.65 -26.24
N ASP A 949 -42.20 -20.82 -27.15
CA ASP A 949 -42.14 -20.98 -28.61
C ASP A 949 -42.25 -19.70 -29.46
N ARG A 950 -41.25 -19.55 -30.32
CA ARG A 950 -41.19 -19.11 -31.71
C ARG A 950 -39.92 -18.31 -32.08
N GLY A 951 -39.16 -18.85 -32.89
CA GLY A 951 -38.32 -18.82 -34.03
C GLY A 951 -38.65 -17.78 -35.14
N PRO A 952 -38.00 -17.74 -36.32
CA PRO A 952 -36.95 -18.58 -36.92
C PRO A 952 -35.78 -17.78 -37.61
N ARG A 953 -34.82 -18.54 -38.15
CA ARG A 953 -33.73 -18.17 -39.07
C ARG A 953 -34.22 -17.81 -40.47
N PRO A 954 -33.34 -17.24 -41.37
CA PRO A 954 -32.95 -18.04 -42.51
C PRO A 954 -31.46 -18.06 -42.92
N ASP A 955 -31.16 -19.18 -43.58
CA ASP A 955 -30.02 -19.65 -44.31
C ASP A 955 -29.46 -18.74 -45.41
N ARG A 956 -28.17 -18.95 -45.76
CA ARG A 956 -27.65 -19.36 -47.06
C ARG A 956 -26.12 -19.32 -47.10
N GLY A 957 -25.51 -20.48 -47.40
CA GLY A 957 -24.16 -20.67 -47.94
C GLY A 957 -24.05 -20.40 -49.45
N PRO A 958 -23.06 -20.85 -50.25
CA PRO A 958 -21.89 -21.72 -50.00
C PRO A 958 -20.52 -21.19 -50.53
N ARG A 959 -19.49 -22.03 -50.39
CA ARG A 959 -18.10 -21.93 -50.87
C ARG A 959 -17.98 -21.82 -52.41
N PRO A 960 -16.78 -21.40 -52.94
CA PRO A 960 -15.84 -22.42 -53.43
C PRO A 960 -14.35 -22.20 -53.12
N ASP A 961 -13.64 -23.33 -53.20
CA ASP A 961 -12.21 -23.56 -53.08
C ASP A 961 -11.37 -22.77 -54.10
N ARG A 962 -10.10 -22.47 -53.71
CA ARG A 962 -8.88 -22.67 -54.55
C ARG A 962 -7.59 -22.32 -53.77
N ASP A 963 -6.79 -23.33 -53.66
CA ASP A 963 -5.35 -23.51 -53.79
C ASP A 963 -4.39 -22.28 -53.73
N GLY A 964 -3.33 -22.48 -52.94
CA GLY A 964 -1.98 -22.13 -53.43
C GLY A 964 -1.13 -21.28 -52.46
N GLY A 965 -0.12 -21.87 -51.85
CA GLY A 965 1.16 -21.22 -51.66
C GLY A 965 1.48 -20.77 -50.23
N GLY A 966 2.27 -21.63 -49.56
CA GLY A 966 2.85 -21.37 -48.28
C GLY A 966 3.79 -20.17 -48.25
N ARG A 967 3.82 -19.54 -47.07
CA ARG A 967 5.00 -18.92 -46.45
C ARG A 967 4.65 -18.68 -45.01
N GLU A 968 5.22 -19.51 -44.16
CA GLU A 968 5.26 -19.28 -42.73
C GLU A 968 5.99 -17.98 -42.43
N ARG A 969 5.34 -17.08 -41.73
CA ARG A 969 5.99 -15.95 -41.10
C ARG A 969 6.16 -16.28 -39.60
N PRO A 970 7.35 -16.16 -39.01
CA PRO A 970 7.54 -16.36 -37.60
C PRO A 970 6.84 -15.25 -36.82
N ILE A 971 6.13 -15.64 -35.77
CA ILE A 971 5.51 -14.74 -34.78
C ILE A 971 6.64 -14.17 -33.95
N VAL A 972 6.96 -12.92 -34.16
CA VAL A 972 7.86 -12.13 -33.32
C VAL A 972 7.08 -11.77 -32.05
N ALA A 973 7.51 -12.32 -30.92
CA ALA A 973 7.07 -11.87 -29.62
C ALA A 973 7.56 -10.45 -29.37
N THR A 974 6.65 -9.50 -29.30
CA THR A 974 6.93 -8.10 -28.97
C THR A 974 7.21 -7.96 -27.48
N GLY A 975 8.48 -8.11 -27.09
CA GLY A 975 8.96 -7.73 -25.77
C GLY A 975 9.18 -6.20 -25.70
N LYS A 976 8.22 -5.47 -25.17
CA LYS A 976 8.35 -4.01 -24.90
C LYS A 976 9.23 -3.67 -23.68
N ALA A 977 9.86 -4.66 -23.05
CA ALA A 977 10.65 -4.46 -21.82
C ALA A 977 12.17 -4.26 -22.04
N LEU A 978 12.66 -4.36 -23.26
CA LEU A 978 14.10 -4.31 -23.57
C LEU A 978 14.56 -3.11 -24.41
N ALA A 979 13.70 -2.16 -24.69
CA ALA A 979 14.04 -0.98 -25.51
C ALA A 979 15.00 0.02 -24.82
N GLY A 980 15.27 -0.14 -23.51
CA GLY A 980 16.17 0.75 -22.77
C GLY A 980 17.66 0.40 -22.85
N LEU A 981 18.02 -0.82 -23.23
CA LEU A 981 19.42 -1.28 -23.23
C LEU A 981 20.15 -1.03 -24.57
N GLY A 982 19.43 -0.79 -25.65
CA GLY A 982 20.01 -0.43 -26.93
C GLY A 982 20.70 0.94 -26.96
N ALA A 983 20.37 1.82 -26.03
CA ALA A 983 20.95 3.15 -25.91
C ALA A 983 22.34 3.17 -25.23
N LEU A 984 22.73 2.08 -24.56
CA LEU A 984 24.03 1.97 -23.86
C LEU A 984 25.18 1.54 -24.78
N PHE A 985 24.88 1.09 -25.99
CA PHE A 985 25.87 0.64 -26.99
C PHE A 985 25.71 1.38 -28.32
N GLY A 986 25.15 2.57 -28.31
CA GLY A 986 24.96 3.38 -29.49
C GLY A 986 26.20 4.11 -29.92
N ARG A 987 26.54 3.91 -31.19
CA ARG A 987 27.31 4.77 -32.10
C ARG A 987 28.66 5.28 -31.60
N GLU A 988 29.67 4.62 -32.05
CA GLU A 988 30.93 5.24 -32.48
C GLU A 988 31.16 4.75 -33.91
N ASP A 989 31.32 5.72 -34.82
CA ASP A 989 31.78 5.54 -36.20
C ASP A 989 33.14 4.83 -36.26
#